data_1ed7171c59cd91d7ffd82577cfeefece
#
_entry.id   1ed7171c59cd91d7ffd82577cfeefece
#
_cell.length_a   1.000
_cell.length_b   1.000
_cell.length_c   1.000
_cell.angle_alpha   90.00
_cell.angle_beta   90.00
_cell.angle_gamma   90.00
#
_symmetry.space_group_name_H-M   'P 1'
#
loop_
_entity.id
_entity.type
_entity.pdbx_description
1 polymer ?
#
loop_
_entity_poly.entity_id
_entity_poly.type
_entity_poly.pdbx_seq_one_letter_code
_entity_poly.pdbx_strand_id
1 'polypeptide(L)'
;MAIIGKIQRNSVLLLVVIGIAMFAFIYTEYQSGAGNDVDILPLGTAYEEPLDEEEYEYILESYMSRDKQNSQMQGRPYDETAEQQSKDQAFNEVVRRNLMNREFDKLQLVCTTDELNDMIHGNHVHPWVMQIPIFQGPMGFSRDSVRSFINNLDVEPETEEARESWLTARKQWSDFEQELKDTRKADKYVTLIKRGIYVNSLEAKDQYYAENNKKRIKFVIQRYSDIPVDEITVTDEDIKAFYDEHKHEKQYEQEESRDIEYVTFPITATAEDVETIKSDLEILKVEFKKADDNVLFMQRHSSTQFTTDTAEFRMGADQLVFDTFFGNNQYPASADDEIQKAQVGDVIGPFVSGTDLSIVKVTRVRKETQAWVRHILIKVDAVQSDAYAKALTDSLVKVINAQDNFVEMVQKFTQDPGSIPTNGEYKWFSEGRMVTEFNDASFKGAIGKLQVVKTTYGYHIVEVLGRGERVVPSLAVVTKAVKPSEDTKKMMEEKVFDFIYNVNESTKDSAFQQLAKDSNLVINPTRVWLSNSYVMGIGEPKRVMSFAFNSKAEVGMISDPILDGDKYVVAYLSNIIPEGAPEFEDVKDQMRFPALKDKQAKVYMEKMSGKNSLEEVAKIVQNGQILSAEVYFASNVIQGGGGNEPEVIGKLFTKIPVGSMTKPIKGATGVYVIIVESETKAPETTDYSLNRTNMQLARAGSADGLVIKALREKADIKDNRRRIEFQG
;
A
#
# COMPACT_ATOMS: atom_id res chain seq x y z
N MET A 1 57.82 31.13 12.86
CA MET A 1 57.11 32.37 12.41
C MET A 1 57.71 33.02 11.16
N ALA A 2 58.37 32.26 10.26
CA ALA A 2 59.02 32.85 9.06
C ALA A 2 58.29 32.55 7.74
N ILE A 3 57.25 31.74 7.75
CA ILE A 3 56.53 31.35 6.50
C ILE A 3 55.33 32.27 6.23
N ILE A 4 54.63 32.73 7.28
CA ILE A 4 53.44 33.60 7.15
C ILE A 4 53.86 35.01 6.64
N GLY A 5 55.01 35.56 7.04
CA GLY A 5 55.50 36.85 6.57
C GLY A 5 55.95 36.88 5.11
N LYS A 6 56.32 35.71 4.51
CA LYS A 6 56.65 35.61 3.09
C LYS A 6 55.37 35.52 2.22
N ILE A 7 54.29 34.93 2.76
CA ILE A 7 53.00 34.83 2.07
C ILE A 7 52.32 36.21 2.02
N GLN A 8 52.38 37.01 3.08
CA GLN A 8 51.79 38.34 3.10
C GLN A 8 52.50 39.32 2.15
N ARG A 9 53.81 39.16 1.89
CA ARG A 9 54.58 40.04 0.99
C ARG A 9 54.31 39.73 -0.48
N ASN A 10 53.74 38.62 -0.81
CA ASN A 10 53.34 38.19 -2.17
C ASN A 10 51.85 38.02 -2.34
N SER A 11 51.03 38.67 -1.52
CA SER A 11 49.57 38.58 -1.55
C SER A 11 48.95 38.92 -2.91
N VAL A 12 49.55 39.85 -3.64
CA VAL A 12 49.14 40.21 -5.00
C VAL A 12 49.39 39.05 -5.97
N LEU A 13 50.57 38.38 -5.84
CA LEU A 13 50.89 37.20 -6.67
C LEU A 13 49.96 36.02 -6.37
N LEU A 14 49.63 35.82 -5.09
CA LEU A 14 48.67 34.80 -4.67
C LEU A 14 47.25 35.09 -5.20
N LEU A 15 46.82 36.34 -5.15
CA LEU A 15 45.54 36.80 -5.72
C LEU A 15 45.48 36.59 -7.24
N VAL A 16 46.59 36.88 -7.95
CA VAL A 16 46.68 36.65 -9.39
C VAL A 16 46.67 35.17 -9.72
N VAL A 17 47.36 34.32 -8.95
CA VAL A 17 47.34 32.85 -9.16
C VAL A 17 45.98 32.28 -8.87
N ILE A 18 45.29 32.68 -7.80
CA ILE A 18 43.93 32.28 -7.48
C ILE A 18 42.96 32.81 -8.56
N GLY A 19 43.12 34.04 -9.00
CA GLY A 19 42.32 34.61 -10.09
C GLY A 19 42.47 33.86 -11.41
N ILE A 20 43.72 33.49 -11.77
CA ILE A 20 43.98 32.66 -12.96
C ILE A 20 43.40 31.22 -12.78
N ALA A 21 43.51 30.62 -11.59
CA ALA A 21 42.96 29.33 -11.30
C ALA A 21 41.41 29.32 -11.35
N MET A 22 40.78 30.36 -10.79
CA MET A 22 39.31 30.53 -10.90
C MET A 22 38.88 30.82 -12.34
N PHE A 23 39.66 31.65 -13.07
CA PHE A 23 39.36 31.91 -14.48
C PHE A 23 39.56 30.67 -15.34
N ALA A 24 40.60 29.87 -15.10
CA ALA A 24 40.80 28.59 -15.77
C ALA A 24 39.69 27.59 -15.43
N PHE A 25 39.24 27.55 -14.19
CA PHE A 25 38.10 26.71 -13.76
C PHE A 25 36.80 27.14 -14.47
N ILE A 26 36.47 28.44 -14.40
CA ILE A 26 35.29 29.00 -15.10
C ILE A 26 35.40 28.84 -16.63
N TYR A 27 36.63 29.03 -17.19
CA TYR A 27 36.86 28.84 -18.63
C TYR A 27 36.75 27.35 -19.04
N THR A 28 37.21 26.44 -18.18
CA THR A 28 37.07 25.00 -18.42
C THR A 28 35.60 24.55 -18.30
N GLU A 29 34.85 25.07 -17.31
CA GLU A 29 33.41 24.86 -17.21
C GLU A 29 32.66 25.48 -18.40
N TYR A 30 33.05 26.70 -18.81
CA TYR A 30 32.46 27.34 -20.01
C TYR A 30 32.76 26.55 -21.29
N GLN A 31 33.97 26.02 -21.46
CA GLN A 31 34.29 25.15 -22.61
C GLN A 31 33.69 23.75 -22.50
N SER A 32 33.53 23.21 -21.31
CA SER A 32 32.82 21.93 -21.06
C SER A 32 31.33 22.10 -21.21
N GLY A 33 30.76 23.27 -20.90
CA GLY A 33 29.35 23.60 -21.11
C GLY A 33 28.97 23.97 -22.54
N ALA A 34 29.97 24.23 -23.43
CA ALA A 34 29.72 24.62 -24.83
C ALA A 34 29.62 23.41 -25.80
N GLY A 35 29.54 22.18 -25.28
CA GLY A 35 29.55 20.97 -26.10
C GLY A 35 28.62 19.84 -25.68
N ASN A 36 27.91 19.99 -24.59
CA ASN A 36 26.81 19.12 -24.26
C ASN A 36 25.57 20.00 -24.05
N ASP A 37 24.74 20.16 -25.07
CA ASP A 37 23.31 20.33 -24.87
C ASP A 37 22.85 19.03 -24.18
N VAL A 38 23.01 18.98 -22.86
CA VAL A 38 22.18 18.10 -22.04
C VAL A 38 20.82 18.73 -22.20
N ASP A 39 19.97 18.15 -23.03
CA ASP A 39 18.54 18.45 -23.05
C ASP A 39 18.05 18.25 -21.61
N ILE A 40 18.07 19.33 -20.81
CA ILE A 40 17.53 19.29 -19.46
C ILE A 40 16.04 19.08 -19.65
N LEU A 41 15.60 17.86 -19.43
CA LEU A 41 14.22 17.49 -19.57
C LEU A 41 13.41 18.32 -18.55
N PRO A 42 12.41 19.11 -18.98
CA PRO A 42 11.61 19.87 -18.04
C PRO A 42 10.81 18.95 -17.12
N LEU A 43 10.52 19.38 -15.90
CA LEU A 43 9.71 18.65 -14.90
C LEU A 43 8.46 18.00 -15.49
N GLY A 44 7.84 18.68 -16.42
CA GLY A 44 6.69 18.23 -17.21
C GLY A 44 6.30 19.30 -18.19
N THR A 45 5.37 18.98 -19.10
CA THR A 45 4.84 19.93 -20.07
C THR A 45 3.32 19.96 -20.07
N ALA A 46 2.74 21.11 -20.37
CA ALA A 46 1.33 21.31 -20.68
C ALA A 46 1.22 22.17 -21.93
N TYR A 47 0.46 21.73 -22.93
CA TYR A 47 0.40 22.39 -24.25
C TYR A 47 1.80 22.54 -24.91
N GLU A 48 2.67 21.55 -24.74
CA GLU A 48 4.07 21.56 -25.20
C GLU A 48 4.95 22.62 -24.50
N GLU A 49 4.44 23.41 -23.57
CA GLU A 49 5.17 24.40 -22.79
C GLU A 49 5.64 23.78 -21.46
N PRO A 50 6.86 24.05 -20.98
CA PRO A 50 7.36 23.54 -19.71
C PRO A 50 6.53 24.07 -18.54
N LEU A 51 6.32 23.21 -17.53
CA LEU A 51 5.75 23.60 -16.25
C LEU A 51 6.78 24.37 -15.43
N ASP A 52 6.31 25.26 -14.57
CA ASP A 52 7.15 26.07 -13.69
C ASP A 52 7.73 25.21 -12.55
N GLU A 53 9.05 25.03 -12.56
CA GLU A 53 9.79 24.22 -11.60
C GLU A 53 9.89 24.90 -10.23
N GLU A 54 10.04 26.23 -10.19
CA GLU A 54 10.09 26.99 -8.93
C GLU A 54 8.73 26.93 -8.22
N GLU A 55 7.63 27.05 -8.97
CA GLU A 55 6.28 26.88 -8.43
C GLU A 55 6.07 25.46 -7.90
N TYR A 56 6.58 24.43 -8.59
CA TYR A 56 6.48 23.04 -8.14
C TYR A 56 7.23 22.83 -6.82
N GLU A 57 8.48 23.25 -6.70
CA GLU A 57 9.26 23.11 -5.48
C GLU A 57 8.61 23.82 -4.30
N TYR A 58 8.09 25.02 -4.52
CA TYR A 58 7.38 25.76 -3.47
C TYR A 58 6.13 25.02 -2.97
N ILE A 59 5.31 24.49 -3.89
CA ILE A 59 4.09 23.73 -3.53
C ILE A 59 4.47 22.41 -2.86
N LEU A 60 5.50 21.73 -3.35
CA LEU A 60 5.99 20.48 -2.79
C LEU A 60 6.43 20.64 -1.35
N GLU A 61 7.24 21.66 -1.04
CA GLU A 61 7.69 21.95 0.32
C GLU A 61 6.51 22.16 1.27
N SER A 62 5.50 22.90 0.82
CA SER A 62 4.27 23.14 1.58
C SER A 62 3.51 21.83 1.88
N TYR A 63 3.35 20.96 0.88
CA TYR A 63 2.64 19.69 1.04
C TYR A 63 3.42 18.72 1.92
N MET A 64 4.73 18.60 1.72
CA MET A 64 5.58 17.74 2.55
C MET A 64 5.57 18.19 4.02
N SER A 65 5.63 19.50 4.28
CA SER A 65 5.56 20.05 5.64
C SER A 65 4.22 19.72 6.32
N ARG A 66 3.12 19.96 5.62
CA ARG A 66 1.76 19.64 6.10
C ARG A 66 1.60 18.14 6.37
N ASP A 67 2.04 17.29 5.45
CA ASP A 67 1.83 15.86 5.53
C ASP A 67 2.74 15.21 6.58
N LYS A 68 3.97 15.73 6.81
CA LYS A 68 4.82 15.38 7.95
C LYS A 68 4.15 15.71 9.29
N GLN A 69 3.57 16.91 9.40
CA GLN A 69 2.87 17.32 10.61
C GLN A 69 1.63 16.44 10.87
N ASN A 70 0.86 16.14 9.84
CA ASN A 70 -0.31 15.26 9.92
C ASN A 70 0.10 13.83 10.34
N SER A 71 1.19 13.30 9.79
CA SER A 71 1.73 11.99 10.13
C SER A 71 2.15 11.93 11.60
N GLN A 72 2.85 12.96 12.09
CA GLN A 72 3.21 13.08 13.51
C GLN A 72 1.98 13.13 14.43
N MET A 73 0.96 13.90 14.09
CA MET A 73 -0.28 13.98 14.87
C MET A 73 -1.03 12.65 14.91
N GLN A 74 -0.92 11.83 13.85
CA GLN A 74 -1.56 10.52 13.75
C GLN A 74 -0.69 9.38 14.29
N GLY A 75 0.54 9.66 14.75
CA GLY A 75 1.49 8.65 15.22
C GLY A 75 1.96 7.69 14.12
N ARG A 76 1.95 8.12 12.85
CA ARG A 76 2.40 7.35 11.69
C ARG A 76 3.75 7.86 11.20
N PRO A 77 4.64 7.00 10.68
CA PRO A 77 5.85 7.47 10.03
C PRO A 77 5.50 8.20 8.72
N TYR A 78 6.25 9.25 8.40
CA TYR A 78 6.27 9.84 7.08
C TYR A 78 7.34 9.09 6.27
N ASP A 79 6.90 8.11 5.50
CA ASP A 79 7.73 7.21 4.70
C ASP A 79 7.83 7.66 3.23
N GLU A 80 8.57 6.92 2.43
CA GLU A 80 8.76 7.19 1.00
C GLU A 80 7.42 7.20 0.23
N THR A 81 6.46 6.37 0.62
CA THR A 81 5.12 6.35 0.01
C THR A 81 4.37 7.67 0.27
N ALA A 82 4.43 8.18 1.50
CA ALA A 82 3.84 9.46 1.86
C ALA A 82 4.54 10.63 1.13
N GLU A 83 5.87 10.58 1.02
CA GLU A 83 6.64 11.56 0.24
C GLU A 83 6.23 11.55 -1.23
N GLN A 84 6.11 10.36 -1.83
CA GLN A 84 5.68 10.24 -3.22
C GLN A 84 4.27 10.79 -3.44
N GLN A 85 3.35 10.54 -2.51
CA GLN A 85 2.01 11.13 -2.57
C GLN A 85 2.04 12.65 -2.52
N SER A 86 2.90 13.24 -1.68
CA SER A 86 3.10 14.70 -1.64
C SER A 86 3.63 15.24 -2.97
N LYS A 87 4.60 14.55 -3.60
CA LYS A 87 5.13 14.89 -4.94
C LYS A 87 4.05 14.85 -6.02
N ASP A 88 3.19 13.82 -6.00
CA ASP A 88 2.11 13.67 -6.97
C ASP A 88 1.02 14.72 -6.79
N GLN A 89 0.68 15.05 -5.55
CA GLN A 89 -0.25 16.13 -5.24
C GLN A 89 0.30 17.49 -5.71
N ALA A 90 1.58 17.78 -5.44
CA ALA A 90 2.22 19.01 -5.87
C ALA A 90 2.23 19.15 -7.39
N PHE A 91 2.61 18.10 -8.12
CA PHE A 91 2.59 18.11 -9.58
C PHE A 91 1.19 18.36 -10.14
N ASN A 92 0.20 17.64 -9.62
CA ASN A 92 -1.19 17.80 -10.05
C ASN A 92 -1.70 19.23 -9.77
N GLU A 93 -1.25 19.86 -8.69
CA GLU A 93 -1.61 21.23 -8.37
C GLU A 93 -0.94 22.24 -9.30
N VAL A 94 0.34 22.09 -9.64
CA VAL A 94 1.02 22.93 -10.64
C VAL A 94 0.34 22.81 -11.99
N VAL A 95 0.07 21.59 -12.44
CA VAL A 95 -0.70 21.36 -13.69
C VAL A 95 -2.06 22.09 -13.63
N ARG A 96 -2.80 21.90 -12.54
CA ARG A 96 -4.11 22.56 -12.36
C ARG A 96 -4.00 24.08 -12.43
N ARG A 97 -3.02 24.67 -11.76
CA ARG A 97 -2.78 26.12 -11.78
C ARG A 97 -2.41 26.61 -13.16
N ASN A 98 -1.49 25.94 -13.83
CA ASN A 98 -1.09 26.29 -15.20
C ASN A 98 -2.28 26.29 -16.14
N LEU A 99 -3.09 25.22 -16.16
CA LEU A 99 -4.28 25.12 -16.99
C LEU A 99 -5.30 26.21 -16.69
N MET A 100 -5.56 26.46 -15.40
CA MET A 100 -6.56 27.46 -14.99
C MET A 100 -6.08 28.88 -15.24
N ASN A 101 -4.83 29.22 -14.94
CA ASN A 101 -4.27 30.56 -15.19
C ASN A 101 -4.34 30.89 -16.68
N ARG A 102 -4.00 29.96 -17.56
CA ARG A 102 -4.13 30.16 -19.01
C ARG A 102 -5.57 30.50 -19.43
N GLU A 103 -6.56 29.88 -18.84
CA GLU A 103 -7.97 30.18 -19.11
C GLU A 103 -8.41 31.52 -18.47
N PHE A 104 -7.89 31.85 -17.27
CA PHE A 104 -8.13 33.14 -16.62
C PHE A 104 -7.59 34.30 -17.47
N ASP A 105 -6.37 34.14 -18.00
CA ASP A 105 -5.74 35.17 -18.85
C ASP A 105 -6.48 35.35 -20.15
N LYS A 106 -6.90 34.30 -20.83
CA LYS A 106 -7.71 34.36 -22.06
C LYS A 106 -9.03 35.09 -21.84
N LEU A 107 -9.65 34.94 -20.69
CA LEU A 107 -10.94 35.53 -20.35
C LEU A 107 -10.78 36.83 -19.55
N GLN A 108 -9.55 37.28 -19.26
CA GLN A 108 -9.24 38.41 -18.41
C GLN A 108 -9.94 38.39 -17.05
N LEU A 109 -10.02 37.19 -16.45
CA LEU A 109 -10.65 37.00 -15.15
C LEU A 109 -9.69 37.46 -14.04
N VAL A 110 -10.11 38.44 -13.28
CA VAL A 110 -9.37 39.00 -12.15
C VAL A 110 -10.21 38.94 -10.87
N CYS A 111 -9.57 38.82 -9.74
CA CYS A 111 -10.13 39.13 -8.43
C CYS A 111 -9.65 40.51 -8.04
N THR A 112 -10.55 41.47 -7.97
CA THR A 112 -10.20 42.86 -7.62
C THR A 112 -9.89 42.96 -6.12
N THR A 113 -9.18 44.03 -5.72
CA THR A 113 -8.90 44.31 -4.31
C THR A 113 -10.19 44.47 -3.50
N ASP A 114 -11.23 45.08 -4.08
CA ASP A 114 -12.52 45.25 -3.41
C ASP A 114 -13.22 43.91 -3.20
N GLU A 115 -13.15 43.00 -4.18
CA GLU A 115 -13.68 41.61 -4.01
C GLU A 115 -12.92 40.85 -2.92
N LEU A 116 -11.58 40.94 -2.93
CA LEU A 116 -10.77 40.28 -1.90
C LEU A 116 -11.10 40.81 -0.52
N ASN A 117 -11.20 42.12 -0.34
CA ASN A 117 -11.58 42.75 0.92
C ASN A 117 -12.98 42.30 1.39
N ASP A 118 -13.93 42.19 0.44
CA ASP A 118 -15.29 41.71 0.75
C ASP A 118 -15.27 40.23 1.20
N MET A 119 -14.42 39.41 0.59
CA MET A 119 -14.22 38.01 0.97
C MET A 119 -13.49 37.83 2.33
N ILE A 120 -12.66 38.78 2.73
CA ILE A 120 -11.88 38.69 3.97
C ILE A 120 -12.67 39.24 5.17
N HIS A 121 -13.22 40.44 5.06
CA HIS A 121 -13.87 41.12 6.19
C HIS A 121 -15.13 41.91 5.83
N GLY A 122 -15.61 41.80 4.58
CA GLY A 122 -16.81 42.50 4.09
C GLY A 122 -18.12 41.76 4.34
N ASN A 123 -19.08 41.91 3.43
CA ASN A 123 -20.41 41.31 3.55
C ASN A 123 -20.46 39.83 3.16
N HIS A 124 -19.58 39.42 2.24
CA HIS A 124 -19.53 38.07 1.68
C HIS A 124 -18.23 37.37 2.09
N VAL A 125 -18.00 37.25 3.40
CA VAL A 125 -16.79 36.61 3.94
C VAL A 125 -16.71 35.15 3.48
N HIS A 126 -15.54 34.78 2.97
CA HIS A 126 -15.30 33.43 2.48
C HIS A 126 -15.31 32.41 3.62
N PRO A 127 -15.89 31.20 3.44
CA PRO A 127 -15.94 30.18 4.48
C PRO A 127 -14.58 29.84 5.11
N TRP A 128 -13.50 29.86 4.35
CA TRP A 128 -12.15 29.60 4.86
C TRP A 128 -11.72 30.64 5.89
N VAL A 129 -12.00 31.92 5.64
CA VAL A 129 -11.71 32.98 6.62
C VAL A 129 -12.54 32.79 7.89
N MET A 130 -13.81 32.40 7.73
CA MET A 130 -14.70 32.14 8.85
C MET A 130 -14.28 30.93 9.70
N GLN A 131 -13.48 30.01 9.16
CA GLN A 131 -13.01 28.81 9.91
C GLN A 131 -11.69 29.02 10.64
N ILE A 132 -10.97 30.12 10.43
CA ILE A 132 -9.70 30.39 11.11
C ILE A 132 -9.95 30.61 12.60
N PRO A 133 -9.33 29.79 13.49
CA PRO A 133 -9.63 29.82 14.93
C PRO A 133 -9.42 31.17 15.62
N ILE A 134 -8.38 31.93 15.22
CA ILE A 134 -8.06 33.24 15.82
C ILE A 134 -9.11 34.32 15.49
N PHE A 135 -9.98 34.07 14.51
CA PHE A 135 -11.08 34.95 14.15
C PHE A 135 -12.40 34.56 14.79
N GLN A 136 -12.39 33.54 15.65
CA GLN A 136 -13.56 33.11 16.42
C GLN A 136 -13.64 33.85 17.75
N GLY A 137 -14.74 34.51 17.99
CA GLY A 137 -15.08 35.13 19.30
C GLY A 137 -16.14 34.32 20.05
N PRO A 138 -16.54 34.76 21.25
CA PRO A 138 -17.55 34.09 22.04
C PRO A 138 -18.93 33.95 21.34
N MET A 139 -19.19 34.80 20.34
CA MET A 139 -20.44 34.82 19.59
C MET A 139 -20.26 34.30 18.14
N GLY A 140 -19.14 33.61 17.86
CA GLY A 140 -18.79 33.12 16.53
C GLY A 140 -17.77 34.02 15.79
N PHE A 141 -17.78 34.01 14.46
CA PHE A 141 -16.83 34.75 13.64
C PHE A 141 -16.86 36.26 13.88
N SER A 142 -15.69 36.88 14.06
CA SER A 142 -15.50 38.30 14.36
C SER A 142 -14.72 39.02 13.24
N ARG A 143 -15.40 39.90 12.50
CA ARG A 143 -14.77 40.75 11.49
C ARG A 143 -13.75 41.72 12.10
N ASP A 144 -13.98 42.14 13.34
CA ASP A 144 -13.07 43.06 14.02
C ASP A 144 -11.75 42.36 14.40
N SER A 145 -11.82 41.07 14.72
CA SER A 145 -10.62 40.26 14.94
C SER A 145 -9.80 40.13 13.66
N VAL A 146 -10.43 39.94 12.50
CA VAL A 146 -9.75 39.93 11.20
C VAL A 146 -9.07 41.25 10.91
N ARG A 147 -9.77 42.38 11.08
CA ARG A 147 -9.23 43.71 10.86
C ARG A 147 -8.04 44.00 11.79
N SER A 148 -8.17 43.64 13.06
CA SER A 148 -7.09 43.81 14.04
C SER A 148 -5.88 42.98 13.68
N PHE A 149 -6.07 41.75 13.20
CA PHE A 149 -4.99 40.89 12.74
C PHE A 149 -4.25 41.50 11.53
N ILE A 150 -4.97 41.95 10.53
CA ILE A 150 -4.38 42.57 9.32
C ILE A 150 -3.62 43.83 9.70
N ASN A 151 -4.22 44.71 10.53
CA ASN A 151 -3.54 45.94 10.99
C ASN A 151 -2.24 45.61 11.75
N ASN A 152 -2.21 44.53 12.52
CA ASN A 152 -0.99 44.09 13.23
C ASN A 152 0.09 43.57 12.26
N LEU A 153 -0.29 42.98 11.11
CA LEU A 153 0.65 42.57 10.08
C LEU A 153 1.28 43.75 9.32
N ASP A 154 0.65 44.94 9.34
CA ASP A 154 1.19 46.16 8.72
C ASP A 154 2.23 46.87 9.61
N VAL A 155 2.35 46.48 10.88
CA VAL A 155 3.27 47.09 11.84
C VAL A 155 4.46 46.16 12.13
N GLU A 156 5.64 46.55 11.69
CA GLU A 156 6.87 45.78 11.93
C GLU A 156 7.26 45.84 13.42
N PRO A 157 7.54 44.71 14.08
CA PRO A 157 7.97 44.68 15.48
C PRO A 157 9.38 45.23 15.68
N GLU A 158 9.65 45.80 16.86
CA GLU A 158 10.94 46.37 17.20
C GLU A 158 12.02 45.33 17.59
N THR A 159 11.61 44.12 18.03
CA THR A 159 12.53 43.05 18.46
C THR A 159 12.75 42.01 17.37
N GLU A 160 13.99 41.49 17.26
CA GLU A 160 14.37 40.50 16.22
C GLU A 160 13.58 39.22 16.37
N GLU A 161 13.34 38.71 17.58
CA GLU A 161 12.55 37.51 17.84
C GLU A 161 11.08 37.64 17.37
N ALA A 162 10.47 38.82 17.62
CA ALA A 162 9.11 39.09 17.16
C ALA A 162 9.05 39.32 15.64
N ARG A 163 10.13 39.85 15.06
CA ARG A 163 10.23 40.10 13.62
C ARG A 163 10.23 38.82 12.81
N GLU A 164 10.94 37.78 13.22
CA GLU A 164 10.94 36.47 12.52
C GLU A 164 9.53 35.84 12.49
N SER A 165 8.85 35.83 13.63
CA SER A 165 7.47 35.36 13.72
C SER A 165 6.50 36.19 12.90
N TRP A 166 6.69 37.52 12.87
CA TRP A 166 5.90 38.46 12.08
C TRP A 166 6.10 38.26 10.56
N LEU A 167 7.36 38.09 10.11
CA LEU A 167 7.67 37.78 8.69
C LEU A 167 6.98 36.48 8.25
N THR A 168 7.02 35.46 9.09
CA THR A 168 6.36 34.19 8.85
C THR A 168 4.84 34.36 8.73
N ALA A 169 4.22 35.05 9.70
CA ALA A 169 2.77 35.30 9.69
C ALA A 169 2.35 36.15 8.48
N ARG A 170 3.16 37.17 8.12
CA ARG A 170 2.91 38.01 6.96
C ARG A 170 2.99 37.23 5.64
N LYS A 171 3.97 36.33 5.51
CA LYS A 171 4.08 35.45 4.35
C LYS A 171 2.89 34.51 4.27
N GLN A 172 2.55 33.81 5.34
CA GLN A 172 1.40 32.90 5.39
C GLN A 172 0.09 33.61 5.03
N TRP A 173 -0.08 34.86 5.50
CA TRP A 173 -1.27 35.64 5.17
C TRP A 173 -1.29 36.06 3.70
N SER A 174 -0.17 36.48 3.14
CA SER A 174 -0.04 36.80 1.71
C SER A 174 -0.34 35.59 0.82
N ASP A 175 0.17 34.43 1.19
CA ASP A 175 -0.09 33.16 0.49
C ASP A 175 -1.59 32.79 0.55
N PHE A 176 -2.20 32.96 1.71
CA PHE A 176 -3.64 32.76 1.90
C PHE A 176 -4.51 33.72 1.07
N GLU A 177 -4.14 35.01 1.00
CA GLU A 177 -4.82 35.99 0.14
C GLU A 177 -4.68 35.62 -1.33
N GLN A 178 -3.53 35.13 -1.75
CA GLN A 178 -3.32 34.66 -3.13
C GLN A 178 -4.20 33.44 -3.44
N GLU A 179 -4.28 32.50 -2.52
CA GLU A 179 -5.15 31.33 -2.66
C GLU A 179 -6.64 31.73 -2.73
N LEU A 180 -7.06 32.69 -1.93
CA LEU A 180 -8.43 33.25 -2.04
C LEU A 180 -8.69 33.90 -3.40
N LYS A 181 -7.73 34.67 -3.95
CA LYS A 181 -7.84 35.29 -5.28
C LYS A 181 -7.96 34.21 -6.37
N ASP A 182 -7.16 33.16 -6.30
CA ASP A 182 -7.16 32.10 -7.29
C ASP A 182 -8.44 31.26 -7.20
N THR A 183 -8.91 30.96 -5.99
CA THR A 183 -10.20 30.34 -5.76
C THR A 183 -11.34 31.19 -6.34
N ARG A 184 -11.30 32.50 -6.13
CA ARG A 184 -12.32 33.40 -6.69
C ARG A 184 -12.31 33.43 -8.22
N LYS A 185 -11.12 33.45 -8.84
CA LYS A 185 -11.01 33.36 -10.31
C LYS A 185 -11.57 32.02 -10.82
N ALA A 186 -11.24 30.92 -10.13
CA ALA A 186 -11.76 29.61 -10.48
C ALA A 186 -13.28 29.52 -10.36
N ASP A 187 -13.86 30.07 -9.29
CA ASP A 187 -15.31 30.16 -9.10
C ASP A 187 -15.99 30.96 -10.22
N LYS A 188 -15.40 32.09 -10.61
CA LYS A 188 -15.88 32.88 -11.74
C LYS A 188 -15.87 32.08 -13.04
N TYR A 189 -14.73 31.41 -13.32
CA TYR A 189 -14.57 30.59 -14.51
C TYR A 189 -15.60 29.45 -14.58
N VAL A 190 -15.70 28.67 -13.53
CA VAL A 190 -16.67 27.56 -13.46
C VAL A 190 -18.11 28.10 -13.50
N THR A 191 -18.39 29.24 -12.86
CA THR A 191 -19.69 29.88 -12.90
C THR A 191 -20.05 30.34 -14.34
N LEU A 192 -19.08 30.89 -15.06
CA LEU A 192 -19.31 31.25 -16.47
C LEU A 192 -19.69 30.04 -17.32
N ILE A 193 -18.97 28.93 -17.13
CA ILE A 193 -19.28 27.67 -17.82
C ILE A 193 -20.66 27.18 -17.43
N LYS A 194 -20.98 27.10 -16.13
CA LYS A 194 -22.30 26.67 -15.62
C LYS A 194 -23.43 27.54 -16.16
N ARG A 195 -23.20 28.85 -16.25
CA ARG A 195 -24.17 29.81 -16.82
C ARG A 195 -24.27 29.68 -18.33
N GLY A 196 -23.21 29.29 -19.02
CA GLY A 196 -23.20 29.00 -20.44
C GLY A 196 -23.86 27.66 -20.81
N ILE A 197 -24.02 26.74 -19.83
CA ILE A 197 -24.73 25.49 -20.06
C ILE A 197 -26.22 25.81 -20.24
N TYR A 198 -26.68 25.62 -21.46
CA TYR A 198 -28.06 25.82 -21.83
C TYR A 198 -28.64 24.55 -22.42
N VAL A 199 -29.79 24.15 -21.92
CA VAL A 199 -30.61 23.08 -22.49
C VAL A 199 -31.75 23.73 -23.22
N ASN A 200 -31.80 23.56 -24.55
CA ASN A 200 -32.85 24.09 -25.34
C ASN A 200 -34.16 23.26 -25.22
N SER A 201 -35.28 23.81 -25.71
CA SER A 201 -36.57 23.13 -25.60
C SER A 201 -36.66 21.86 -26.45
N LEU A 202 -35.85 21.76 -27.53
CA LEU A 202 -35.80 20.54 -28.35
C LEU A 202 -35.08 19.41 -27.61
N GLU A 203 -33.94 19.69 -27.02
CA GLU A 203 -33.24 18.69 -26.16
C GLU A 203 -34.12 18.21 -25.01
N ALA A 204 -34.81 19.15 -24.34
CA ALA A 204 -35.71 18.76 -23.24
C ALA A 204 -36.91 17.92 -23.75
N LYS A 205 -37.39 18.22 -24.92
CA LYS A 205 -38.43 17.45 -25.60
C LYS A 205 -37.92 16.05 -25.98
N ASP A 206 -36.71 15.96 -26.54
CA ASP A 206 -36.10 14.67 -26.91
C ASP A 206 -35.86 13.82 -25.67
N GLN A 207 -35.37 14.41 -24.57
CA GLN A 207 -35.20 13.71 -23.30
C GLN A 207 -36.54 13.20 -22.74
N TYR A 208 -37.59 14.01 -22.78
CA TYR A 208 -38.91 13.60 -22.36
C TYR A 208 -39.38 12.36 -23.14
N TYR A 209 -39.25 12.38 -24.48
CA TYR A 209 -39.61 11.21 -25.29
C TYR A 209 -38.66 10.02 -25.10
N ALA A 210 -37.39 10.26 -24.85
CA ALA A 210 -36.42 9.20 -24.57
C ALA A 210 -36.74 8.44 -23.26
N GLU A 211 -37.29 9.12 -22.28
CA GLU A 211 -37.68 8.53 -20.98
C GLU A 211 -39.09 7.94 -21.01
N ASN A 212 -40.03 8.48 -21.80
CA ASN A 212 -41.43 8.15 -21.69
C ASN A 212 -41.99 7.35 -22.88
N ASN A 213 -41.34 7.37 -24.05
CA ASN A 213 -41.68 6.45 -25.12
C ASN A 213 -41.15 5.06 -24.75
N LYS A 214 -42.09 4.13 -24.63
CA LYS A 214 -41.75 2.76 -24.20
C LYS A 214 -42.07 1.78 -25.30
N LYS A 215 -41.26 0.76 -25.41
CA LYS A 215 -41.49 -0.40 -26.25
C LYS A 215 -41.58 -1.66 -25.42
N ARG A 216 -42.63 -2.42 -25.57
CA ARG A 216 -42.69 -3.77 -25.06
C ARG A 216 -42.10 -4.68 -26.13
N ILE A 217 -41.13 -5.46 -25.73
CA ILE A 217 -40.40 -6.34 -26.63
C ILE A 217 -40.48 -7.79 -26.15
N LYS A 218 -40.49 -8.69 -27.14
CA LYS A 218 -40.11 -10.10 -26.94
C LYS A 218 -38.78 -10.34 -27.61
N PHE A 219 -37.92 -11.08 -26.98
CA PHE A 219 -36.60 -11.31 -27.51
C PHE A 219 -36.03 -12.68 -27.16
N VAL A 220 -35.12 -13.13 -27.98
CA VAL A 220 -34.23 -14.25 -27.72
C VAL A 220 -32.81 -13.73 -27.72
N ILE A 221 -32.04 -14.13 -26.74
CA ILE A 221 -30.63 -13.78 -26.60
C ILE A 221 -29.78 -15.04 -26.62
N GLN A 222 -28.69 -15.06 -27.40
CA GLN A 222 -27.58 -15.93 -27.18
C GLN A 222 -26.52 -15.18 -26.36
N ARG A 223 -26.42 -15.51 -25.07
CA ARG A 223 -25.35 -14.94 -24.25
C ARG A 223 -24.02 -15.56 -24.61
N TYR A 224 -22.96 -14.76 -24.62
CA TYR A 224 -21.60 -15.28 -24.87
C TYR A 224 -21.16 -16.25 -23.80
N SER A 225 -21.60 -16.06 -22.52
CA SER A 225 -21.33 -16.97 -21.41
C SER A 225 -21.95 -18.35 -21.53
N ASP A 226 -23.03 -18.49 -22.32
CA ASP A 226 -23.77 -19.75 -22.46
C ASP A 226 -23.23 -20.61 -23.61
N ILE A 227 -22.29 -20.07 -24.40
CA ILE A 227 -21.66 -20.80 -25.49
C ILE A 227 -20.60 -21.74 -24.93
N PRO A 228 -20.67 -23.05 -25.20
CA PRO A 228 -19.64 -23.99 -24.78
C PRO A 228 -18.25 -23.57 -25.29
N VAL A 229 -17.23 -23.74 -24.44
CA VAL A 229 -15.87 -23.28 -24.71
C VAL A 229 -15.28 -23.90 -25.99
N ASP A 230 -15.68 -25.09 -26.31
CA ASP A 230 -15.20 -25.91 -27.45
C ASP A 230 -16.06 -25.70 -28.72
N GLU A 231 -17.20 -24.99 -28.66
CA GLU A 231 -18.06 -24.77 -29.83
C GLU A 231 -17.46 -23.78 -30.83
N ILE A 232 -16.84 -22.72 -30.33
CA ILE A 232 -16.22 -21.69 -31.15
C ILE A 232 -14.82 -21.40 -30.62
N THR A 233 -13.83 -21.80 -31.39
CA THR A 233 -12.43 -21.53 -31.09
C THR A 233 -11.93 -20.34 -31.90
N VAL A 234 -11.07 -19.56 -31.31
CA VAL A 234 -10.39 -18.44 -31.98
C VAL A 234 -9.00 -18.87 -32.37
N THR A 235 -8.63 -18.62 -33.63
CA THR A 235 -7.28 -18.87 -34.15
C THR A 235 -6.40 -17.66 -33.99
N ASP A 236 -5.10 -17.81 -34.16
CA ASP A 236 -4.15 -16.71 -34.11
C ASP A 236 -4.42 -15.64 -35.17
N GLU A 237 -4.92 -16.07 -36.34
CA GLU A 237 -5.33 -15.17 -37.43
C GLU A 237 -6.58 -14.33 -37.01
N ASP A 238 -7.53 -14.93 -36.30
CA ASP A 238 -8.71 -14.21 -35.78
C ASP A 238 -8.27 -13.14 -34.75
N ILE A 239 -7.33 -13.52 -33.86
CA ILE A 239 -6.79 -12.62 -32.84
C ILE A 239 -6.05 -11.46 -33.50
N LYS A 240 -5.22 -11.79 -34.52
CA LYS A 240 -4.47 -10.78 -35.26
C LYS A 240 -5.38 -9.82 -36.03
N ALA A 241 -6.43 -10.33 -36.65
CA ALA A 241 -7.40 -9.49 -37.36
C ALA A 241 -8.12 -8.53 -36.38
N PHE A 242 -8.50 -9.02 -35.21
CA PHE A 242 -9.09 -8.20 -34.14
C PHE A 242 -8.11 -7.14 -33.65
N TYR A 243 -6.85 -7.53 -33.38
CA TYR A 243 -5.81 -6.61 -32.98
C TYR A 243 -5.58 -5.50 -34.01
N ASP A 244 -5.41 -5.85 -35.29
CA ASP A 244 -5.15 -4.86 -36.36
C ASP A 244 -6.28 -3.85 -36.51
N GLU A 245 -7.54 -4.23 -36.22
CA GLU A 245 -8.71 -3.34 -36.23
C GLU A 245 -8.75 -2.42 -34.99
N HIS A 246 -8.29 -2.88 -33.82
CA HIS A 246 -8.54 -2.21 -32.54
C HIS A 246 -7.30 -1.65 -31.81
N LYS A 247 -6.07 -1.95 -32.27
CA LYS A 247 -4.82 -1.62 -31.59
C LYS A 247 -4.57 -0.14 -31.29
N HIS A 248 -5.25 0.76 -31.98
CA HIS A 248 -5.17 2.20 -31.77
C HIS A 248 -6.30 2.75 -30.89
N GLU A 249 -7.14 1.88 -30.35
CA GLU A 249 -8.12 2.30 -29.37
C GLU A 249 -7.43 2.52 -28.03
N LYS A 250 -7.71 3.66 -27.37
CA LYS A 250 -7.08 4.09 -26.12
C LYS A 250 -7.06 3.01 -25.02
N GLN A 251 -8.08 2.11 -25.03
CA GLN A 251 -8.15 1.02 -24.05
C GLN A 251 -7.10 -0.10 -24.27
N TYR A 252 -6.45 -0.13 -25.43
CA TYR A 252 -5.41 -1.10 -25.78
C TYR A 252 -4.01 -0.48 -25.86
N GLU A 253 -3.89 0.84 -25.74
CA GLU A 253 -2.59 1.50 -25.66
C GLU A 253 -1.90 1.11 -24.35
N GLN A 254 -0.59 0.91 -24.43
CA GLN A 254 0.27 0.58 -23.30
C GLN A 254 1.15 1.75 -22.90
N GLU A 255 1.50 1.78 -21.62
CA GLU A 255 2.51 2.69 -21.09
C GLU A 255 3.91 2.19 -21.41
N GLU A 256 4.88 3.10 -21.46
CA GLU A 256 6.28 2.74 -21.58
C GLU A 256 6.70 1.83 -20.42
N SER A 257 7.28 0.69 -20.74
CA SER A 257 7.71 -0.29 -19.75
C SER A 257 9.00 -0.98 -20.14
N ARG A 258 9.59 -1.68 -19.18
CA ARG A 258 10.81 -2.47 -19.36
C ARG A 258 10.58 -3.85 -18.80
N ASP A 259 11.02 -4.88 -19.52
CA ASP A 259 11.15 -6.22 -18.96
C ASP A 259 12.56 -6.36 -18.42
N ILE A 260 12.66 -6.70 -17.15
CA ILE A 260 13.93 -6.99 -16.49
C ILE A 260 13.93 -8.39 -15.90
N GLU A 261 15.09 -8.99 -15.89
CA GLU A 261 15.36 -10.21 -15.15
C GLU A 261 16.37 -9.86 -14.06
N TYR A 262 16.16 -10.28 -12.83
CA TYR A 262 17.14 -10.01 -11.79
C TYR A 262 17.47 -11.25 -10.97
N VAL A 263 18.68 -11.25 -10.43
CA VAL A 263 19.17 -12.25 -9.47
C VAL A 263 19.53 -11.57 -8.17
N THR A 264 19.48 -12.32 -7.05
CA THR A 264 19.83 -11.81 -5.74
C THR A 264 20.96 -12.61 -5.12
N PHE A 265 21.88 -11.91 -4.46
CA PHE A 265 23.00 -12.49 -3.72
C PHE A 265 22.80 -12.12 -2.23
N PRO A 266 22.27 -13.04 -1.40
CA PRO A 266 22.03 -12.77 0.00
C PRO A 266 23.35 -12.61 0.76
N ILE A 267 23.43 -11.57 1.59
CA ILE A 267 24.58 -11.29 2.45
C ILE A 267 24.29 -11.95 3.82
N THR A 268 24.72 -13.18 3.98
CA THR A 268 24.53 -13.94 5.21
C THR A 268 25.83 -14.07 5.97
N ALA A 269 25.74 -14.06 7.32
CA ALA A 269 26.91 -14.27 8.16
C ALA A 269 27.55 -15.64 7.88
N THR A 270 28.86 -15.67 7.77
CA THR A 270 29.65 -16.87 7.55
C THR A 270 29.94 -17.61 8.87
N ALA A 271 30.46 -18.81 8.77
CA ALA A 271 30.95 -19.55 9.96
C ALA A 271 32.06 -18.78 10.69
N GLU A 272 32.88 -18.01 9.96
CA GLU A 272 33.95 -17.20 10.53
C GLU A 272 33.36 -15.98 11.30
N ASP A 273 32.31 -15.36 10.80
CA ASP A 273 31.57 -14.29 11.50
C ASP A 273 31.00 -14.83 12.83
N VAL A 274 30.38 -16.02 12.79
CA VAL A 274 29.84 -16.68 13.99
C VAL A 274 30.95 -16.97 15.00
N GLU A 275 32.11 -17.47 14.57
CA GLU A 275 33.24 -17.81 15.45
C GLU A 275 33.86 -16.54 16.06
N THR A 276 33.93 -15.46 15.28
CA THR A 276 34.38 -14.15 15.80
C THR A 276 33.45 -13.66 16.91
N ILE A 277 32.15 -13.73 16.71
CA ILE A 277 31.14 -13.31 17.72
C ILE A 277 31.23 -14.22 18.96
N LYS A 278 31.47 -15.53 18.78
CA LYS A 278 31.68 -16.43 19.92
C LYS A 278 32.92 -16.05 20.71
N SER A 279 34.03 -15.77 20.03
CA SER A 279 35.28 -15.34 20.66
C SER A 279 35.10 -14.04 21.45
N ASP A 280 34.37 -13.08 20.90
CA ASP A 280 34.03 -11.83 21.58
C ASP A 280 33.18 -12.09 22.83
N LEU A 281 32.22 -13.00 22.74
CA LEU A 281 31.37 -13.37 23.86
C LEU A 281 32.14 -14.11 24.95
N GLU A 282 33.15 -14.91 24.61
CA GLU A 282 34.03 -15.55 25.62
C GLU A 282 34.87 -14.50 26.38
N ILE A 283 35.32 -13.45 25.72
CA ILE A 283 35.97 -12.32 26.38
C ILE A 283 34.98 -11.60 27.30
N LEU A 284 33.80 -11.23 26.77
CA LEU A 284 32.76 -10.58 27.54
C LEU A 284 32.27 -11.40 28.74
N LYS A 285 32.29 -12.74 28.66
CA LYS A 285 31.92 -13.64 29.74
C LYS A 285 32.78 -13.42 30.98
N VAL A 286 34.11 -13.23 30.80
CA VAL A 286 35.04 -12.95 31.90
C VAL A 286 34.75 -11.56 32.52
N GLU A 287 34.43 -10.58 31.70
CA GLU A 287 34.09 -9.22 32.15
C GLU A 287 32.74 -9.21 32.85
N PHE A 288 31.74 -9.90 32.28
CA PHE A 288 30.40 -10.00 32.83
C PHE A 288 30.37 -10.65 34.20
N LYS A 289 31.23 -11.65 34.42
CA LYS A 289 31.36 -12.29 35.74
C LYS A 289 31.79 -11.30 36.83
N LYS A 290 32.58 -10.26 36.47
CA LYS A 290 33.13 -9.25 37.38
C LYS A 290 32.22 -7.99 37.47
N ALA A 291 31.21 -7.86 36.62
CA ALA A 291 30.36 -6.70 36.59
C ALA A 291 29.46 -6.63 37.84
N ASP A 292 29.50 -5.50 38.54
CA ASP A 292 28.66 -5.22 39.69
C ASP A 292 27.24 -4.79 39.27
N ASP A 293 27.13 -4.04 38.18
CA ASP A 293 25.84 -3.60 37.56
C ASP A 293 25.56 -4.39 36.28
N ASN A 294 24.73 -5.41 36.42
CA ASN A 294 24.37 -6.30 35.31
C ASN A 294 23.53 -5.55 34.25
N VAL A 295 22.71 -4.59 34.67
CA VAL A 295 21.82 -3.82 33.77
C VAL A 295 22.65 -2.94 32.85
N LEU A 296 23.55 -2.15 33.43
CA LEU A 296 24.45 -1.29 32.65
C LEU A 296 25.37 -2.12 31.75
N PHE A 297 25.79 -3.30 32.18
CA PHE A 297 26.60 -4.18 31.35
C PHE A 297 25.82 -4.70 30.14
N MET A 298 24.60 -5.18 30.35
CA MET A 298 23.71 -5.61 29.24
C MET A 298 23.42 -4.50 28.27
N GLN A 299 23.14 -3.29 28.75
CA GLN A 299 22.90 -2.11 27.90
C GLN A 299 24.09 -1.76 27.00
N ARG A 300 25.30 -1.93 27.50
CA ARG A 300 26.52 -1.59 26.75
C ARG A 300 26.91 -2.65 25.74
N HIS A 301 26.61 -3.89 26.00
CA HIS A 301 27.20 -5.04 25.27
C HIS A 301 26.18 -5.84 24.45
N SER A 302 24.87 -5.72 24.71
CA SER A 302 23.85 -6.37 23.87
C SER A 302 23.62 -5.62 22.56
N SER A 303 23.48 -6.39 21.48
CA SER A 303 23.12 -5.87 20.15
C SER A 303 21.63 -5.60 20.00
N THR A 304 20.79 -6.25 20.78
CA THR A 304 19.35 -6.02 20.82
C THR A 304 19.08 -4.76 21.61
N GLN A 305 18.40 -3.78 21.01
CA GLN A 305 17.85 -2.68 21.75
C GLN A 305 16.83 -3.23 22.75
N PHE A 306 17.13 -3.05 24.04
CA PHE A 306 16.09 -3.17 25.03
C PHE A 306 15.13 -2.01 24.82
N THR A 307 14.04 -2.24 24.09
CA THR A 307 12.86 -1.36 24.12
C THR A 307 12.16 -1.59 25.45
N THR A 308 12.80 -1.23 26.51
CA THR A 308 12.20 -1.24 27.82
C THR A 308 11.69 0.16 28.08
N ASP A 309 10.40 0.23 28.31
CA ASP A 309 9.86 1.33 29.08
C ASP A 309 10.69 1.42 30.38
N THR A 310 11.31 2.56 30.61
CA THR A 310 12.15 2.82 31.79
C THR A 310 11.40 2.60 33.10
N ALA A 311 10.07 2.49 33.11
CA ALA A 311 9.24 2.15 34.24
C ALA A 311 9.29 0.65 34.61
N GLU A 312 9.30 -0.24 33.64
CA GLU A 312 9.49 -1.69 33.89
C GLU A 312 10.93 -1.99 34.35
N PHE A 313 11.90 -1.25 33.86
CA PHE A 313 13.28 -1.34 34.28
C PHE A 313 13.49 -0.93 35.74
N ARG A 314 12.65 -0.05 36.29
CA ARG A 314 12.71 0.43 37.68
C ARG A 314 11.99 -0.46 38.67
N MET A 315 11.10 -1.34 38.24
CA MET A 315 10.27 -2.16 39.13
C MET A 315 10.93 -3.43 39.63
N GLY A 316 12.17 -3.69 39.30
CA GLY A 316 12.98 -4.72 39.93
C GLY A 316 14.03 -5.30 38.99
N ALA A 317 15.26 -5.34 39.45
CA ALA A 317 16.31 -6.15 38.86
C ALA A 317 15.87 -7.62 38.64
N ASP A 318 14.82 -8.03 39.28
CA ASP A 318 14.17 -9.32 39.16
C ASP A 318 13.30 -9.51 37.90
N GLN A 319 12.94 -8.45 37.18
CA GLN A 319 12.16 -8.55 35.94
C GLN A 319 12.99 -8.67 34.66
N LEU A 320 14.27 -8.42 34.74
CA LEU A 320 15.22 -8.88 33.70
C LEU A 320 15.49 -10.38 33.80
N VAL A 321 14.81 -11.03 34.69
CA VAL A 321 14.71 -12.45 34.79
C VAL A 321 13.79 -12.89 33.68
N PHE A 322 14.38 -13.31 32.60
CA PHE A 322 13.67 -14.19 31.69
C PHE A 322 13.29 -15.43 32.48
N ASP A 323 12.04 -15.54 32.85
CA ASP A 323 11.42 -16.78 33.27
C ASP A 323 11.30 -17.68 32.03
N THR A 324 12.43 -17.89 31.35
CA THR A 324 12.59 -18.59 30.07
C THR A 324 12.30 -20.06 30.16
N PHE A 325 12.08 -20.55 31.36
CA PHE A 325 11.75 -21.94 31.60
C PHE A 325 10.30 -22.30 31.35
N PHE A 326 9.46 -21.34 30.99
CA PHE A 326 8.08 -21.56 30.64
C PHE A 326 7.84 -21.45 29.12
N GLY A 327 8.26 -22.46 28.39
CA GLY A 327 7.63 -22.86 27.14
C GLY A 327 8.03 -22.13 25.85
N ASN A 328 8.88 -21.13 25.87
CA ASN A 328 9.51 -20.60 24.66
C ASN A 328 10.96 -21.07 24.62
N ASN A 329 11.25 -22.05 23.78
CA ASN A 329 12.57 -22.62 23.51
C ASN A 329 13.56 -21.59 22.94
N GLN A 330 13.90 -20.56 23.69
CA GLN A 330 14.92 -19.58 23.29
C GLN A 330 16.34 -20.08 23.46
N TYR A 331 16.54 -21.12 24.29
CA TYR A 331 17.84 -21.72 24.56
C TYR A 331 17.83 -23.21 24.23
N PRO A 332 18.94 -23.77 23.73
CA PRO A 332 19.02 -25.19 23.49
C PRO A 332 18.91 -25.96 24.82
N ALA A 333 18.37 -27.18 24.78
CA ALA A 333 18.17 -28.01 25.99
C ALA A 333 19.45 -28.23 26.80
N SER A 334 20.61 -28.26 26.13
CA SER A 334 21.91 -28.34 26.78
C SER A 334 22.24 -27.15 27.67
N ALA A 335 21.82 -25.95 27.25
CA ALA A 335 22.02 -24.73 28.03
C ALA A 335 21.14 -24.72 29.29
N ASP A 336 19.90 -25.25 29.19
CA ASP A 336 19.00 -25.38 30.35
C ASP A 336 19.65 -26.23 31.47
N ASP A 337 20.26 -27.32 31.12
CA ASP A 337 20.94 -28.21 32.10
C ASP A 337 22.13 -27.54 32.79
N GLU A 338 22.91 -26.73 32.05
CA GLU A 338 24.01 -25.94 32.61
C GLU A 338 23.50 -24.82 33.51
N ILE A 339 22.47 -24.08 33.07
CA ILE A 339 21.89 -22.97 33.82
C ILE A 339 21.28 -23.45 35.13
N GLN A 340 20.61 -24.60 35.16
CA GLN A 340 20.01 -25.15 36.37
C GLN A 340 21.03 -25.61 37.42
N LYS A 341 22.24 -25.96 36.99
CA LYS A 341 23.35 -26.40 37.90
C LYS A 341 24.20 -25.23 38.36
N ALA A 342 24.05 -24.06 37.74
CA ALA A 342 24.89 -22.89 37.98
C ALA A 342 24.56 -22.19 39.29
N GLN A 343 25.56 -21.54 39.89
CA GLN A 343 25.46 -20.75 41.10
C GLN A 343 25.32 -19.25 40.76
N VAL A 344 24.83 -18.48 41.74
CA VAL A 344 24.78 -17.02 41.61
C VAL A 344 26.18 -16.48 41.28
N GLY A 345 26.25 -15.66 40.22
CA GLY A 345 27.47 -15.08 39.69
C GLY A 345 28.14 -15.89 38.58
N ASP A 346 27.72 -17.12 38.31
CA ASP A 346 28.23 -17.87 37.15
C ASP A 346 27.72 -17.30 35.84
N VAL A 347 28.59 -17.30 34.83
CA VAL A 347 28.27 -16.88 33.46
C VAL A 347 28.42 -18.09 32.53
N ILE A 348 27.36 -18.39 31.80
CA ILE A 348 27.20 -19.58 30.94
C ILE A 348 27.06 -19.16 29.49
N GLY A 349 27.41 -20.03 28.57
CA GLY A 349 27.44 -19.78 27.14
C GLY A 349 28.85 -19.52 26.63
N PRO A 350 29.05 -19.06 25.38
CA PRO A 350 28.01 -18.64 24.43
C PRO A 350 27.21 -19.81 23.84
N PHE A 351 25.94 -19.58 23.62
CA PHE A 351 25.01 -20.52 22.99
C PHE A 351 24.03 -19.81 22.06
N VAL A 352 23.40 -20.58 21.17
CA VAL A 352 22.43 -20.06 20.21
C VAL A 352 21.14 -19.69 20.94
N SER A 353 20.67 -18.43 20.71
CA SER A 353 19.42 -17.91 21.22
C SER A 353 18.63 -17.32 20.04
N GLY A 354 17.74 -18.11 19.46
CA GLY A 354 17.09 -17.77 18.19
C GLY A 354 18.11 -17.75 17.04
N THR A 355 18.24 -16.61 16.37
CA THR A 355 19.24 -16.37 15.30
C THR A 355 20.56 -15.80 15.83
N ASP A 356 20.64 -15.51 17.13
CA ASP A 356 21.73 -14.76 17.72
C ASP A 356 22.54 -15.65 18.71
N LEU A 357 23.64 -15.13 19.23
CA LEU A 357 24.46 -15.77 20.25
C LEU A 357 24.32 -15.02 21.57
N SER A 358 24.22 -15.77 22.67
CA SER A 358 24.00 -15.19 24.00
C SER A 358 24.93 -15.84 25.07
N ILE A 359 25.27 -14.99 26.05
CA ILE A 359 25.82 -15.45 27.36
C ILE A 359 24.84 -15.00 28.45
N VAL A 360 24.69 -15.81 29.47
CA VAL A 360 23.80 -15.53 30.61
C VAL A 360 24.58 -15.56 31.92
N LYS A 361 24.31 -14.58 32.80
CA LYS A 361 24.79 -14.55 34.18
C LYS A 361 23.65 -14.89 35.13
N VAL A 362 23.87 -15.85 36.02
CA VAL A 362 22.91 -16.17 37.08
C VAL A 362 22.98 -15.11 38.15
N THR A 363 21.92 -14.32 38.30
CA THR A 363 21.86 -13.21 39.28
C THR A 363 21.21 -13.61 40.60
N ARG A 364 20.29 -14.57 40.55
CA ARG A 364 19.55 -15.07 41.72
C ARG A 364 19.15 -16.52 41.49
N VAL A 365 19.03 -17.27 42.54
CA VAL A 365 18.49 -18.64 42.52
C VAL A 365 17.41 -18.72 43.60
N ARG A 366 16.21 -19.11 43.19
CA ARG A 366 15.08 -19.38 44.08
C ARG A 366 14.60 -20.81 43.89
N LYS A 367 14.02 -21.38 44.95
CA LYS A 367 13.35 -22.66 44.88
C LYS A 367 11.84 -22.42 44.80
N GLU A 368 11.19 -23.08 43.87
CA GLU A 368 9.75 -23.05 43.71
C GLU A 368 9.17 -24.43 43.89
N THR A 369 8.12 -24.55 44.70
CA THR A 369 7.36 -25.79 44.78
C THR A 369 6.53 -25.95 43.51
N GLN A 370 6.60 -27.11 42.90
CA GLN A 370 5.81 -27.48 41.74
C GLN A 370 4.89 -28.65 42.07
N ALA A 371 3.74 -28.66 41.42
CA ALA A 371 2.76 -29.74 41.47
C ALA A 371 2.58 -30.37 40.09
N TRP A 372 2.40 -31.68 40.09
CA TRP A 372 1.93 -32.44 38.96
C TRP A 372 0.57 -33.03 39.32
N VAL A 373 -0.46 -32.64 38.57
CA VAL A 373 -1.83 -33.06 38.84
C VAL A 373 -2.47 -33.59 37.58
N ARG A 374 -3.58 -34.34 37.75
CA ARG A 374 -4.55 -34.58 36.68
C ARG A 374 -5.93 -34.11 37.14
N HIS A 375 -6.74 -33.65 36.21
CA HIS A 375 -8.07 -33.13 36.54
C HIS A 375 -9.14 -33.44 35.51
N ILE A 376 -10.41 -33.35 35.97
CA ILE A 376 -11.60 -33.34 35.13
C ILE A 376 -12.36 -32.08 35.48
N LEU A 377 -12.71 -31.28 34.49
CA LEU A 377 -13.56 -30.08 34.66
C LEU A 377 -15.00 -30.36 34.25
N ILE A 378 -15.93 -30.08 35.12
CA ILE A 378 -17.38 -30.06 34.86
C ILE A 378 -17.81 -28.62 35.00
N LYS A 379 -18.09 -27.94 33.88
CA LYS A 379 -18.45 -26.53 33.86
C LYS A 379 -19.79 -26.25 34.53
N VAL A 380 -19.92 -25.04 35.05
CA VAL A 380 -21.21 -24.47 35.46
C VAL A 380 -21.47 -23.27 34.57
N ASP A 381 -22.53 -23.34 33.79
CA ASP A 381 -22.89 -22.28 32.85
C ASP A 381 -24.42 -22.13 32.72
N ALA A 382 -24.89 -21.35 31.74
CA ALA A 382 -26.31 -21.13 31.50
C ALA A 382 -27.08 -22.41 31.11
N VAL A 383 -26.40 -23.45 30.63
CA VAL A 383 -26.98 -24.74 30.18
C VAL A 383 -26.89 -25.79 31.29
N GLN A 384 -25.80 -25.75 32.06
CA GLN A 384 -25.50 -26.76 33.06
C GLN A 384 -25.50 -26.14 34.47
N SER A 385 -26.60 -26.43 35.22
CA SER A 385 -26.79 -25.85 36.56
C SER A 385 -25.73 -26.34 37.57
N ASP A 386 -25.47 -25.52 38.58
CA ASP A 386 -24.53 -25.83 39.69
C ASP A 386 -24.89 -27.17 40.38
N ALA A 387 -26.18 -27.42 40.63
CA ALA A 387 -26.65 -28.65 41.29
C ALA A 387 -26.38 -29.91 40.40
N TYR A 388 -26.58 -29.80 39.09
CA TYR A 388 -26.32 -30.87 38.16
C TYR A 388 -24.81 -31.14 38.05
N ALA A 389 -24.01 -30.09 37.87
CA ALA A 389 -22.55 -30.22 37.77
C ALA A 389 -21.94 -30.86 39.02
N LYS A 390 -22.45 -30.46 40.21
CA LYS A 390 -22.02 -31.06 41.48
C LYS A 390 -22.41 -32.51 41.58
N ALA A 391 -23.66 -32.88 41.25
CA ALA A 391 -24.12 -34.26 41.32
C ALA A 391 -23.36 -35.18 40.34
N LEU A 392 -23.08 -34.69 39.15
CA LEU A 392 -22.26 -35.41 38.17
C LEU A 392 -20.83 -35.62 38.67
N THR A 393 -20.21 -34.55 39.23
CA THR A 393 -18.86 -34.62 39.83
C THR A 393 -18.79 -35.63 40.95
N ASP A 394 -19.75 -35.61 41.89
CA ASP A 394 -19.82 -36.57 43.03
C ASP A 394 -20.03 -38.00 42.53
N SER A 395 -20.74 -38.21 41.44
CA SER A 395 -20.94 -39.52 40.79
C SER A 395 -19.64 -40.00 40.15
N LEU A 396 -18.93 -39.13 39.40
CA LEU A 396 -17.68 -39.48 38.76
C LEU A 396 -16.59 -39.86 39.77
N VAL A 397 -16.50 -39.12 40.89
CA VAL A 397 -15.56 -39.48 41.99
C VAL A 397 -15.77 -40.88 42.51
N LYS A 398 -17.04 -41.28 42.68
CA LYS A 398 -17.40 -42.69 43.11
C LYS A 398 -16.95 -43.72 42.08
N VAL A 399 -17.18 -43.45 40.82
CA VAL A 399 -16.82 -44.36 39.71
C VAL A 399 -15.29 -44.47 39.61
N ILE A 400 -14.56 -43.35 39.65
CA ILE A 400 -13.11 -43.33 39.55
C ILE A 400 -12.48 -44.05 40.72
N ASN A 401 -12.96 -43.84 41.95
CA ASN A 401 -12.48 -44.54 43.13
C ASN A 401 -12.75 -46.08 43.12
N ALA A 402 -13.81 -46.50 42.44
CA ALA A 402 -14.18 -47.90 42.34
C ALA A 402 -13.43 -48.67 41.23
N GLN A 403 -13.07 -47.96 40.14
CA GLN A 403 -12.60 -48.60 38.90
C GLN A 403 -11.20 -48.15 38.45
N ASP A 404 -10.61 -47.18 39.12
CA ASP A 404 -9.30 -46.54 38.75
C ASP A 404 -9.21 -46.16 37.28
N ASN A 405 -10.28 -45.60 36.72
CA ASN A 405 -10.42 -45.30 35.32
C ASN A 405 -10.36 -43.78 35.01
N PHE A 406 -9.54 -43.03 35.70
CA PHE A 406 -9.48 -41.55 35.59
C PHE A 406 -9.31 -41.06 34.16
N VAL A 407 -8.40 -41.64 33.38
CA VAL A 407 -8.12 -41.26 31.99
C VAL A 407 -9.34 -41.44 31.10
N GLU A 408 -10.08 -42.56 31.27
CA GLU A 408 -11.30 -42.78 30.52
C GLU A 408 -12.37 -41.72 30.86
N MET A 409 -12.47 -41.35 32.12
CA MET A 409 -13.43 -40.31 32.57
C MET A 409 -13.02 -38.93 32.08
N VAL A 410 -11.72 -38.63 31.95
CA VAL A 410 -11.25 -37.40 31.28
C VAL A 410 -11.75 -37.34 29.85
N GLN A 411 -11.50 -38.37 29.06
CA GLN A 411 -11.90 -38.40 27.64
C GLN A 411 -13.40 -38.29 27.43
N LYS A 412 -14.20 -38.79 28.39
CA LYS A 412 -15.67 -38.80 28.28
C LYS A 412 -16.35 -37.55 28.84
N PHE A 413 -15.79 -36.97 29.88
CA PHE A 413 -16.53 -35.99 30.68
C PHE A 413 -15.81 -34.63 30.90
N THR A 414 -14.48 -34.54 30.66
CA THR A 414 -13.87 -33.26 30.86
C THR A 414 -14.36 -32.23 29.85
N GLN A 415 -14.71 -31.04 30.34
CA GLN A 415 -15.09 -29.89 29.56
C GLN A 415 -13.96 -28.84 29.47
N ASP A 416 -12.74 -29.27 29.77
CA ASP A 416 -11.51 -28.50 29.54
C ASP A 416 -10.81 -29.02 28.26
N PRO A 417 -10.96 -28.34 27.11
CA PRO A 417 -10.37 -28.79 25.85
C PRO A 417 -8.84 -28.89 25.91
N GLY A 418 -8.19 -28.07 26.74
CA GLY A 418 -6.74 -28.03 26.88
C GLY A 418 -6.17 -29.27 27.57
N SER A 419 -6.96 -29.94 28.42
CA SER A 419 -6.50 -31.11 29.17
C SER A 419 -6.82 -32.45 28.49
N ILE A 420 -7.69 -32.49 27.48
CA ILE A 420 -8.04 -33.73 26.77
C ILE A 420 -6.83 -34.42 26.14
N PRO A 421 -5.94 -33.72 25.38
CA PRO A 421 -4.77 -34.35 24.76
C PRO A 421 -3.75 -34.88 25.75
N THR A 422 -3.73 -34.35 26.97
CA THR A 422 -2.82 -34.74 28.05
C THR A 422 -3.45 -35.71 29.05
N ASN A 423 -4.61 -36.30 28.74
CA ASN A 423 -5.34 -37.19 29.64
C ASN A 423 -5.65 -36.54 31.01
N GLY A 424 -5.91 -35.22 30.98
CA GLY A 424 -6.18 -34.45 32.19
C GLY A 424 -4.98 -33.93 32.93
N GLU A 425 -3.75 -34.27 32.48
CA GLU A 425 -2.52 -33.94 33.22
C GLU A 425 -2.05 -32.50 32.97
N TYR A 426 -1.73 -31.82 34.08
CA TYR A 426 -0.88 -30.63 34.15
C TYR A 426 0.42 -30.96 34.87
N LYS A 427 1.52 -31.02 34.10
CA LYS A 427 2.84 -31.41 34.63
C LYS A 427 3.58 -30.20 35.16
N TRP A 428 4.06 -30.30 36.37
CA TRP A 428 5.03 -29.42 37.01
C TRP A 428 4.77 -27.92 36.84
N PHE A 429 3.66 -27.41 37.34
CA PHE A 429 3.39 -26.00 37.44
C PHE A 429 3.68 -25.46 38.84
N SER A 430 4.13 -24.20 38.90
CA SER A 430 4.49 -23.53 40.14
C SER A 430 3.25 -23.03 40.91
N GLU A 431 3.39 -22.88 42.23
CA GLU A 431 2.35 -22.36 43.10
C GLU A 431 1.91 -20.94 42.65
N GLY A 432 0.62 -20.66 42.67
CA GLY A 432 0.04 -19.36 42.27
C GLY A 432 -0.25 -19.24 40.78
N ARG A 433 0.00 -20.24 39.94
CA ARG A 433 -0.32 -20.23 38.49
C ARG A 433 -1.78 -20.53 38.17
N MET A 434 -2.48 -21.21 39.07
CA MET A 434 -3.88 -21.60 38.88
C MET A 434 -4.80 -20.80 39.78
N VAL A 435 -6.11 -20.81 39.49
CA VAL A 435 -7.10 -20.20 40.39
C VAL A 435 -6.99 -20.74 41.80
N THR A 436 -7.27 -19.92 42.79
CA THR A 436 -6.93 -20.16 44.22
C THR A 436 -7.35 -21.52 44.69
N GLU A 437 -8.57 -21.95 44.43
CA GLU A 437 -9.12 -23.19 44.93
C GLU A 437 -8.44 -24.42 44.29
N PHE A 438 -8.16 -24.34 42.98
CA PHE A 438 -7.42 -25.40 42.28
C PHE A 438 -5.96 -25.44 42.73
N ASN A 439 -5.34 -24.27 42.92
CA ASN A 439 -4.01 -24.13 43.42
C ASN A 439 -3.88 -24.76 44.81
N ASP A 440 -4.79 -24.43 45.72
CA ASP A 440 -4.80 -24.99 47.07
C ASP A 440 -4.96 -26.50 47.07
N ALA A 441 -5.82 -27.09 46.26
CA ALA A 441 -5.94 -28.51 46.08
C ALA A 441 -4.63 -29.18 45.59
N SER A 442 -3.99 -28.48 44.62
CA SER A 442 -2.76 -29.00 44.01
C SER A 442 -1.57 -28.98 44.99
N PHE A 443 -1.46 -27.91 45.82
CA PHE A 443 -0.28 -27.73 46.69
C PHE A 443 -0.49 -28.15 48.14
N LYS A 444 -1.72 -28.17 48.67
CA LYS A 444 -2.08 -28.52 50.04
C LYS A 444 -2.78 -29.89 50.15
N GLY A 445 -3.40 -30.37 49.05
CA GLY A 445 -4.15 -31.62 49.05
C GLY A 445 -3.29 -32.86 49.16
N ALA A 446 -3.84 -34.02 49.52
CA ALA A 446 -3.13 -35.27 49.65
C ALA A 446 -2.76 -35.86 48.28
N ILE A 447 -1.51 -36.31 48.13
CA ILE A 447 -1.04 -36.98 46.90
C ILE A 447 -1.81 -38.32 46.72
N GLY A 448 -2.23 -38.62 45.49
CA GLY A 448 -2.93 -39.85 45.15
C GLY A 448 -4.36 -39.91 45.61
N LYS A 449 -4.97 -38.80 46.08
CA LYS A 449 -6.40 -38.76 46.47
C LYS A 449 -7.18 -37.79 45.61
N LEU A 450 -8.37 -38.22 45.21
CA LEU A 450 -9.32 -37.35 44.49
C LEU A 450 -9.86 -36.25 45.42
N GLN A 451 -9.86 -35.05 44.93
CA GLN A 451 -10.39 -33.89 45.62
C GLN A 451 -11.38 -33.20 44.69
N VAL A 452 -12.52 -32.76 45.21
CA VAL A 452 -13.52 -31.97 44.45
C VAL A 452 -13.34 -30.53 44.84
N VAL A 453 -13.11 -29.69 43.86
CA VAL A 453 -12.86 -28.26 44.04
C VAL A 453 -13.82 -27.48 43.18
N LYS A 454 -14.44 -26.44 43.75
CA LYS A 454 -15.28 -25.52 42.99
C LYS A 454 -14.47 -24.26 42.69
N THR A 455 -14.41 -23.91 41.41
CA THR A 455 -13.78 -22.68 40.93
C THR A 455 -14.79 -21.84 40.16
N THR A 456 -14.37 -20.70 39.65
CA THR A 456 -15.18 -19.86 38.74
C THR A 456 -15.55 -20.56 37.42
N TYR A 457 -14.82 -21.60 37.03
CA TYR A 457 -15.06 -22.39 35.81
C TYR A 457 -16.04 -23.54 36.02
N GLY A 458 -16.29 -23.96 37.26
CA GLY A 458 -17.12 -25.11 37.59
C GLY A 458 -16.47 -26.03 38.64
N TYR A 459 -16.85 -27.30 38.63
CA TYR A 459 -16.29 -28.30 39.55
C TYR A 459 -15.14 -29.03 38.91
N HIS A 460 -14.05 -29.15 39.62
CA HIS A 460 -12.87 -29.93 39.22
C HIS A 460 -12.72 -31.14 40.11
N ILE A 461 -12.50 -32.31 39.51
CA ILE A 461 -11.96 -33.48 40.19
C ILE A 461 -10.46 -33.42 40.02
N VAL A 462 -9.71 -33.18 41.07
CA VAL A 462 -8.26 -33.01 41.02
C VAL A 462 -7.62 -34.16 41.76
N GLU A 463 -6.60 -34.76 41.15
CA GLU A 463 -5.69 -35.70 41.82
C GLU A 463 -4.27 -35.20 41.70
N VAL A 464 -3.58 -35.07 42.82
CA VAL A 464 -2.16 -34.71 42.86
C VAL A 464 -1.34 -35.95 42.63
N LEU A 465 -0.59 -35.99 41.53
CA LEU A 465 0.28 -37.10 41.18
C LEU A 465 1.65 -36.98 41.79
N GLY A 466 2.10 -35.74 42.03
CA GLY A 466 3.41 -35.49 42.65
C GLY A 466 3.61 -34.04 43.01
N ARG A 467 4.52 -33.78 43.93
CA ARG A 467 5.09 -32.46 44.24
C ARG A 467 6.61 -32.56 44.28
N GLY A 468 7.26 -31.50 43.80
CA GLY A 468 8.69 -31.40 43.77
C GLY A 468 9.15 -29.96 43.98
N GLU A 469 10.43 -29.76 44.24
CA GLU A 469 11.07 -28.45 44.20
C GLU A 469 11.81 -28.30 42.89
N ARG A 470 11.63 -27.16 42.24
CA ARG A 470 12.43 -26.76 41.11
C ARG A 470 13.31 -25.58 41.48
N VAL A 471 14.54 -25.62 41.01
CA VAL A 471 15.47 -24.49 41.10
C VAL A 471 15.14 -23.57 39.91
N VAL A 472 14.79 -22.30 40.19
CA VAL A 472 14.52 -21.29 39.19
C VAL A 472 15.57 -20.20 39.29
N PRO A 473 16.53 -20.16 38.38
CA PRO A 473 17.53 -19.11 38.33
C PRO A 473 16.97 -17.85 37.68
N SER A 474 17.41 -16.72 38.17
CA SER A 474 17.22 -15.41 37.54
C SER A 474 18.45 -15.09 36.71
N LEU A 475 18.24 -14.64 35.46
CA LEU A 475 19.31 -14.49 34.48
C LEU A 475 19.43 -13.05 33.99
N ALA A 476 20.64 -12.56 33.88
CA ALA A 476 20.98 -11.41 33.08
C ALA A 476 21.59 -11.88 31.75
N VAL A 477 21.11 -11.39 30.63
CA VAL A 477 21.41 -11.89 29.28
C VAL A 477 22.12 -10.86 28.44
N VAL A 478 23.26 -11.20 27.86
CA VAL A 478 23.93 -10.42 26.82
C VAL A 478 23.77 -11.17 25.50
N THR A 479 23.08 -10.56 24.52
CA THR A 479 22.84 -11.13 23.20
C THR A 479 23.65 -10.37 22.17
N LYS A 480 24.32 -11.05 21.28
CA LYS A 480 25.00 -10.53 20.11
C LYS A 480 24.29 -11.02 18.85
N ALA A 481 23.80 -10.09 18.03
CA ALA A 481 23.22 -10.42 16.74
C ALA A 481 24.28 -11.00 15.82
N VAL A 482 23.95 -12.11 15.17
CA VAL A 482 24.81 -12.72 14.15
C VAL A 482 24.60 -11.96 12.85
N LYS A 483 25.52 -11.03 12.57
CA LYS A 483 25.53 -10.21 11.37
C LYS A 483 26.77 -10.49 10.53
N PRO A 484 26.66 -10.38 9.20
CA PRO A 484 27.83 -10.48 8.34
C PRO A 484 28.82 -9.35 8.64
N SER A 485 30.11 -9.71 8.75
CA SER A 485 31.21 -8.74 8.92
C SER A 485 31.42 -7.92 7.66
N GLU A 486 32.21 -6.84 7.74
CA GLU A 486 32.60 -6.04 6.58
C GLU A 486 33.41 -6.87 5.58
N ASP A 487 34.22 -7.82 6.04
CA ASP A 487 34.96 -8.74 5.18
C ASP A 487 33.99 -9.70 4.42
N THR A 488 32.97 -10.20 5.10
CA THR A 488 31.90 -11.02 4.44
C THR A 488 31.13 -10.21 3.42
N LYS A 489 30.78 -8.96 3.71
CA LYS A 489 30.12 -8.07 2.75
C LYS A 489 30.98 -7.83 1.52
N LYS A 490 32.27 -7.51 1.73
CA LYS A 490 33.22 -7.28 0.65
C LYS A 490 33.44 -8.53 -0.21
N MET A 491 33.58 -9.68 0.42
CA MET A 491 33.68 -10.97 -0.33
C MET A 491 32.43 -11.24 -1.17
N MET A 492 31.24 -10.88 -0.67
CA MET A 492 30.01 -11.02 -1.42
C MET A 492 29.95 -10.02 -2.59
N GLU A 493 30.36 -8.78 -2.34
CA GLU A 493 30.44 -7.75 -3.37
C GLU A 493 31.42 -8.17 -4.50
N GLU A 494 32.58 -8.71 -4.16
CA GLU A 494 33.52 -9.26 -5.15
C GLU A 494 32.89 -10.37 -6.01
N LYS A 495 32.13 -11.29 -5.40
CA LYS A 495 31.39 -12.33 -6.16
C LYS A 495 30.36 -11.73 -7.10
N VAL A 496 29.70 -10.66 -6.72
CA VAL A 496 28.72 -9.97 -7.56
C VAL A 496 29.42 -9.31 -8.75
N PHE A 497 30.54 -8.64 -8.52
CA PHE A 497 31.34 -8.05 -9.58
C PHE A 497 31.88 -9.12 -10.55
N ASP A 498 32.36 -10.27 -10.04
CA ASP A 498 32.80 -11.38 -10.87
C ASP A 498 31.66 -11.91 -11.74
N PHE A 499 30.46 -12.02 -11.20
CA PHE A 499 29.28 -12.41 -11.98
C PHE A 499 28.98 -11.41 -13.11
N ILE A 500 28.93 -10.11 -12.78
CA ILE A 500 28.69 -9.03 -13.77
C ILE A 500 29.77 -9.02 -14.85
N TYR A 501 31.03 -9.15 -14.46
CA TYR A 501 32.17 -9.20 -15.38
C TYR A 501 32.04 -10.37 -16.37
N ASN A 502 31.72 -11.56 -15.87
CA ASN A 502 31.58 -12.75 -16.70
C ASN A 502 30.38 -12.66 -17.66
N VAL A 503 29.28 -11.99 -17.27
CA VAL A 503 28.16 -11.72 -18.17
C VAL A 503 28.60 -10.78 -19.30
N ASN A 504 29.29 -9.68 -18.97
CA ASN A 504 29.73 -8.67 -19.93
C ASN A 504 30.80 -9.19 -20.92
N GLU A 505 31.70 -10.06 -20.49
CA GLU A 505 32.71 -10.68 -21.34
C GLU A 505 32.16 -11.77 -22.26
N SER A 506 30.94 -12.24 -22.00
CA SER A 506 30.31 -13.27 -22.82
C SER A 506 29.75 -12.70 -24.12
N THR A 507 29.99 -13.37 -25.22
CA THR A 507 29.42 -13.01 -26.53
C THR A 507 28.04 -13.63 -26.78
N LYS A 508 27.44 -14.31 -25.79
CA LYS A 508 26.15 -15.00 -25.90
C LYS A 508 25.03 -14.16 -25.37
N ASP A 509 23.97 -13.98 -26.11
CA ASP A 509 22.76 -13.25 -25.67
C ASP A 509 22.09 -13.85 -24.42
N SER A 510 22.34 -15.15 -24.13
CA SER A 510 21.83 -15.85 -22.95
C SER A 510 22.84 -15.99 -21.81
N ALA A 511 23.89 -15.16 -21.78
CA ALA A 511 24.98 -15.28 -20.79
C ALA A 511 24.47 -15.08 -19.34
N PHE A 512 23.60 -14.11 -19.15
CA PHE A 512 23.01 -13.84 -17.83
C PHE A 512 22.27 -15.05 -17.29
N GLN A 513 21.38 -15.65 -18.10
CA GLN A 513 20.56 -16.78 -17.70
C GLN A 513 21.41 -18.03 -17.45
N GLN A 514 22.42 -18.26 -18.29
CA GLN A 514 23.31 -19.43 -18.15
C GLN A 514 24.18 -19.30 -16.89
N LEU A 515 24.82 -18.15 -16.68
CA LEU A 515 25.65 -17.91 -15.49
C LEU A 515 24.84 -17.90 -14.19
N ALA A 516 23.62 -17.36 -14.21
CA ALA A 516 22.73 -17.45 -13.06
C ALA A 516 22.42 -18.91 -12.70
N LYS A 517 22.12 -19.74 -13.69
CA LYS A 517 21.89 -21.17 -13.49
C LYS A 517 23.13 -21.90 -12.98
N ASP A 518 24.30 -21.64 -13.55
CA ASP A 518 25.56 -22.25 -13.15
C ASP A 518 25.96 -21.84 -11.73
N SER A 519 25.54 -20.66 -11.29
CA SER A 519 25.75 -20.13 -9.93
C SER A 519 24.62 -20.49 -8.95
N ASN A 520 23.64 -21.32 -9.34
CA ASN A 520 22.45 -21.65 -8.55
C ASN A 520 21.63 -20.43 -8.09
N LEU A 521 21.61 -19.37 -8.89
CA LEU A 521 20.80 -18.18 -8.61
C LEU A 521 19.42 -18.32 -9.22
N VAL A 522 18.41 -17.81 -8.54
CA VAL A 522 17.04 -17.77 -9.04
C VAL A 522 16.86 -16.50 -9.85
N ILE A 523 16.44 -16.67 -11.12
CA ILE A 523 16.09 -15.55 -11.99
C ILE A 523 14.65 -15.16 -11.72
N ASN A 524 14.43 -13.87 -11.48
CA ASN A 524 13.14 -13.28 -11.22
C ASN A 524 12.77 -12.34 -12.37
N PRO A 525 11.95 -12.78 -13.35
CA PRO A 525 11.48 -11.90 -14.39
C PRO A 525 10.39 -10.97 -13.86
N THR A 526 10.44 -9.70 -14.22
CA THR A 526 9.44 -8.72 -13.86
C THR A 526 9.34 -7.62 -14.90
N ARG A 527 8.13 -7.10 -15.11
CA ARG A 527 7.90 -5.90 -15.90
C ARG A 527 7.79 -4.70 -14.97
N VAL A 528 8.45 -3.62 -15.33
CA VAL A 528 8.42 -2.34 -14.60
C VAL A 528 7.91 -1.24 -15.52
N TRP A 529 7.10 -0.34 -14.95
CA TRP A 529 6.51 0.80 -15.64
C TRP A 529 7.08 2.08 -15.09
N LEU A 530 7.23 3.10 -15.92
CA LEU A 530 7.71 4.40 -15.48
C LEU A 530 6.79 5.02 -14.40
N SER A 531 5.49 4.77 -14.50
CA SER A 531 4.46 5.23 -13.56
C SER A 531 4.47 4.50 -12.21
N ASN A 532 5.12 3.33 -12.10
CA ASN A 532 5.09 2.49 -10.92
C ASN A 532 6.51 2.15 -10.44
N SER A 533 6.88 2.66 -9.28
CA SER A 533 8.19 2.43 -8.65
C SER A 533 8.29 1.11 -7.87
N TYR A 534 7.29 0.25 -7.90
CA TYR A 534 7.32 -1.04 -7.21
C TYR A 534 7.97 -2.11 -8.08
N VAL A 535 8.96 -2.82 -7.50
CA VAL A 535 9.57 -4.03 -8.11
C VAL A 535 9.40 -5.17 -7.11
N MET A 536 8.71 -6.23 -7.52
CA MET A 536 8.43 -7.36 -6.63
C MET A 536 9.75 -7.96 -6.09
N GLY A 537 9.83 -8.15 -4.76
CA GLY A 537 11.00 -8.73 -4.10
C GLY A 537 12.18 -7.78 -3.89
N ILE A 538 12.04 -6.50 -4.21
CA ILE A 538 13.05 -5.45 -3.99
C ILE A 538 12.50 -4.40 -3.05
N GLY A 539 13.23 -4.11 -1.97
CA GLY A 539 12.81 -3.14 -0.95
C GLY A 539 13.06 -1.69 -1.37
N GLU A 540 14.18 -1.45 -2.07
CA GLU A 540 14.57 -0.13 -2.58
C GLU A 540 14.63 -0.13 -4.11
N PRO A 541 13.47 -0.06 -4.81
CA PRO A 541 13.40 -0.24 -6.25
C PRO A 541 14.01 0.90 -7.07
N LYS A 542 14.24 2.07 -6.49
CA LYS A 542 14.72 3.27 -7.18
C LYS A 542 15.94 3.02 -8.06
N ARG A 543 16.96 2.31 -7.54
CA ARG A 543 18.19 2.01 -8.30
C ARG A 543 17.96 1.08 -9.48
N VAL A 544 17.05 0.10 -9.31
CA VAL A 544 16.66 -0.80 -10.41
C VAL A 544 15.89 -0.02 -11.47
N MET A 545 15.02 0.88 -11.07
CA MET A 545 14.29 1.76 -11.99
C MET A 545 15.22 2.72 -12.72
N SER A 546 16.19 3.33 -12.01
CA SER A 546 17.22 4.18 -12.63
C SER A 546 18.06 3.44 -13.66
N PHE A 547 18.39 2.17 -13.39
CA PHE A 547 19.05 1.32 -14.38
C PHE A 547 18.15 1.06 -15.61
N ALA A 548 16.90 0.63 -15.38
CA ALA A 548 15.98 0.21 -16.44
C ALA A 548 15.52 1.36 -17.35
N PHE A 549 15.35 2.57 -16.80
CA PHE A 549 14.85 3.76 -17.51
C PHE A 549 15.93 4.81 -17.81
N ASN A 550 17.22 4.46 -17.64
CA ASN A 550 18.32 5.33 -18.06
C ASN A 550 18.20 5.63 -19.57
N SER A 551 18.51 6.85 -19.96
CA SER A 551 18.44 7.29 -21.36
C SER A 551 19.36 6.52 -22.32
N LYS A 552 20.39 5.86 -21.78
CA LYS A 552 21.35 5.02 -22.50
C LYS A 552 21.07 3.53 -22.34
N ALA A 553 19.95 3.15 -21.69
CA ALA A 553 19.62 1.76 -21.46
C ALA A 553 19.30 1.05 -22.79
N GLU A 554 19.97 -0.05 -23.06
CA GLU A 554 19.78 -0.91 -24.22
C GLU A 554 19.48 -2.34 -23.76
N VAL A 555 18.73 -3.07 -24.57
CA VAL A 555 18.45 -4.49 -24.32
C VAL A 555 19.77 -5.26 -24.27
N GLY A 556 19.92 -6.10 -23.25
CA GLY A 556 21.15 -6.86 -22.99
C GLY A 556 22.07 -6.22 -21.94
N MET A 557 21.81 -5.00 -21.52
CA MET A 557 22.59 -4.38 -20.43
C MET A 557 22.32 -5.03 -19.07
N ILE A 558 23.36 -5.03 -18.23
CA ILE A 558 23.33 -5.51 -16.85
C ILE A 558 23.65 -4.34 -15.90
N SER A 559 23.00 -4.30 -14.75
CA SER A 559 23.24 -3.25 -13.74
C SER A 559 24.55 -3.47 -13.00
N ASP A 560 25.07 -2.39 -12.41
CA ASP A 560 26.01 -2.47 -11.30
C ASP A 560 25.37 -3.19 -10.11
N PRO A 561 26.19 -3.62 -9.12
CA PRO A 561 25.65 -4.19 -7.87
C PRO A 561 24.73 -3.20 -7.17
N ILE A 562 23.49 -3.60 -6.93
CA ILE A 562 22.50 -2.80 -6.20
C ILE A 562 22.33 -3.39 -4.81
N LEU A 563 22.74 -2.66 -3.77
CA LEU A 563 22.51 -3.08 -2.39
C LEU A 563 21.04 -2.84 -2.01
N ASP A 564 20.35 -3.90 -1.60
CA ASP A 564 18.95 -3.90 -1.17
C ASP A 564 18.82 -4.62 0.18
N GLY A 565 18.98 -3.86 1.26
CA GLY A 565 18.96 -4.39 2.63
C GLY A 565 20.10 -5.38 2.90
N ASP A 566 19.76 -6.65 3.02
CA ASP A 566 20.67 -7.76 3.32
C ASP A 566 21.11 -8.56 2.09
N LYS A 567 20.94 -8.02 0.90
CA LYS A 567 21.30 -8.69 -0.36
C LYS A 567 21.80 -7.71 -1.41
N TYR A 568 22.59 -8.18 -2.36
CA TYR A 568 22.83 -7.49 -3.62
C TYR A 568 21.83 -7.98 -4.67
N VAL A 569 21.36 -7.06 -5.48
CA VAL A 569 20.53 -7.29 -6.66
C VAL A 569 21.35 -6.97 -7.91
N VAL A 570 21.28 -7.81 -8.91
CA VAL A 570 21.83 -7.57 -10.24
C VAL A 570 20.70 -7.73 -11.23
N ALA A 571 20.38 -6.67 -11.97
CA ALA A 571 19.31 -6.62 -12.94
C ALA A 571 19.86 -6.67 -14.38
N TYR A 572 19.15 -7.35 -15.26
CA TYR A 572 19.41 -7.48 -16.67
C TYR A 572 18.20 -6.94 -17.44
N LEU A 573 18.41 -6.04 -18.41
CA LEU A 573 17.37 -5.47 -19.24
C LEU A 573 17.06 -6.41 -20.40
N SER A 574 15.96 -7.13 -20.34
CA SER A 574 15.61 -8.14 -21.36
C SER A 574 14.77 -7.57 -22.51
N ASN A 575 13.97 -6.51 -22.25
CA ASN A 575 13.15 -5.87 -23.29
C ASN A 575 12.81 -4.42 -22.98
N ILE A 576 12.62 -3.63 -24.04
CA ILE A 576 12.18 -2.23 -23.99
C ILE A 576 10.86 -2.12 -24.74
N ILE A 577 9.82 -1.71 -24.05
CA ILE A 577 8.46 -1.61 -24.56
C ILE A 577 8.08 -0.13 -24.65
N PRO A 578 7.92 0.43 -25.86
CA PRO A 578 7.54 1.83 -26.02
C PRO A 578 6.07 2.09 -25.64
N GLU A 579 5.75 3.34 -25.34
CA GLU A 579 4.38 3.81 -25.19
C GLU A 579 3.62 3.73 -26.52
N GLY A 580 2.33 3.44 -26.48
CA GLY A 580 1.42 3.45 -27.62
C GLY A 580 0.82 2.08 -27.92
N ALA A 581 0.62 1.78 -29.22
CA ALA A 581 0.06 0.50 -29.61
C ALA A 581 1.05 -0.63 -29.31
N PRO A 582 0.65 -1.65 -28.51
CA PRO A 582 1.53 -2.77 -28.17
C PRO A 582 1.84 -3.64 -29.39
N GLU A 583 2.94 -4.35 -29.35
CA GLU A 583 3.21 -5.38 -30.35
C GLU A 583 2.22 -6.55 -30.21
N PHE A 584 1.84 -7.17 -31.32
CA PHE A 584 0.83 -8.24 -31.36
C PHE A 584 1.15 -9.40 -30.39
N GLU A 585 2.40 -9.84 -30.38
CA GLU A 585 2.83 -10.98 -29.55
C GLU A 585 2.71 -10.67 -28.05
N ASP A 586 2.90 -9.42 -27.64
CA ASP A 586 2.80 -8.99 -26.23
C ASP A 586 1.37 -8.98 -25.70
N VAL A 587 0.38 -8.75 -26.58
CA VAL A 587 -1.03 -8.63 -26.19
C VAL A 587 -1.91 -9.74 -26.73
N LYS A 588 -1.35 -10.70 -27.43
CA LYS A 588 -2.08 -11.81 -28.05
C LYS A 588 -3.02 -12.52 -27.07
N ASP A 589 -2.54 -12.82 -25.88
CA ASP A 589 -3.36 -13.51 -24.86
C ASP A 589 -4.47 -12.59 -24.31
N GLN A 590 -4.21 -11.30 -24.18
CA GLN A 590 -5.22 -10.33 -23.75
C GLN A 590 -6.28 -10.13 -24.83
N MET A 591 -5.89 -10.11 -26.10
CA MET A 591 -6.78 -9.96 -27.25
C MET A 591 -7.61 -11.21 -27.54
N ARG A 592 -7.22 -12.37 -27.05
CA ARG A 592 -7.91 -13.65 -27.25
C ARG A 592 -9.37 -13.62 -26.83
N PHE A 593 -9.66 -13.08 -25.64
CA PHE A 593 -11.02 -13.05 -25.12
C PHE A 593 -11.93 -12.06 -25.88
N PRO A 594 -11.53 -10.80 -26.15
CA PRO A 594 -12.29 -9.89 -27.01
C PRO A 594 -12.50 -10.44 -28.43
N ALA A 595 -11.46 -11.03 -29.04
CA ALA A 595 -11.55 -11.63 -30.37
C ALA A 595 -12.51 -12.85 -30.39
N LEU A 596 -12.47 -13.68 -29.36
CA LEU A 596 -13.43 -14.79 -29.20
C LEU A 596 -14.86 -14.27 -29.14
N LYS A 597 -15.10 -13.24 -28.35
CA LYS A 597 -16.42 -12.62 -28.20
C LYS A 597 -16.92 -12.03 -29.52
N ASP A 598 -16.02 -11.38 -30.25
CA ASP A 598 -16.36 -10.85 -31.59
C ASP A 598 -16.70 -11.97 -32.60
N LYS A 599 -15.91 -13.04 -32.60
CA LYS A 599 -16.15 -14.23 -33.42
C LYS A 599 -17.46 -14.93 -33.04
N GLN A 600 -17.73 -15.11 -31.76
CA GLN A 600 -18.98 -15.65 -31.25
C GLN A 600 -20.18 -14.81 -31.72
N ALA A 601 -20.04 -13.47 -31.65
CA ALA A 601 -21.08 -12.57 -32.15
C ALA A 601 -21.34 -12.79 -33.65
N LYS A 602 -20.30 -12.82 -34.47
CA LYS A 602 -20.38 -13.04 -35.94
C LYS A 602 -21.06 -14.38 -36.25
N VAL A 603 -20.63 -15.47 -35.63
CA VAL A 603 -21.18 -16.82 -35.85
C VAL A 603 -22.67 -16.88 -35.46
N TYR A 604 -23.02 -16.35 -34.32
CA TYR A 604 -24.42 -16.40 -33.89
C TYR A 604 -25.33 -15.40 -34.62
N MET A 605 -24.80 -14.26 -35.03
CA MET A 605 -25.52 -13.37 -35.94
C MET A 605 -25.87 -14.08 -37.26
N GLU A 606 -24.95 -14.87 -37.79
CA GLU A 606 -25.21 -15.67 -39.00
C GLU A 606 -26.20 -16.81 -38.73
N LYS A 607 -26.00 -17.62 -37.68
CA LYS A 607 -26.91 -18.72 -37.29
C LYS A 607 -28.35 -18.23 -37.07
N MET A 608 -28.51 -17.09 -36.42
CA MET A 608 -29.82 -16.49 -36.10
C MET A 608 -30.45 -15.74 -37.29
N SER A 609 -29.67 -15.41 -38.31
CA SER A 609 -30.16 -14.73 -39.51
C SER A 609 -31.09 -15.64 -40.34
N GLY A 610 -32.02 -15.03 -41.06
CA GLY A 610 -32.92 -15.70 -41.96
C GLY A 610 -34.00 -16.55 -41.29
N LYS A 611 -34.17 -16.46 -39.97
CA LYS A 611 -35.28 -17.11 -39.25
C LYS A 611 -36.53 -16.27 -39.33
N ASN A 612 -37.69 -16.94 -39.31
CA ASN A 612 -38.98 -16.27 -39.52
C ASN A 612 -39.76 -16.04 -38.20
N SER A 613 -39.29 -16.65 -37.08
CA SER A 613 -39.92 -16.47 -35.77
C SER A 613 -38.93 -16.56 -34.63
N LEU A 614 -39.29 -16.04 -33.43
CA LEU A 614 -38.47 -16.15 -32.22
C LEU A 614 -38.37 -17.60 -31.75
N GLU A 615 -39.40 -18.43 -32.00
CA GLU A 615 -39.41 -19.87 -31.67
C GLU A 615 -38.35 -20.63 -32.50
N GLU A 616 -38.15 -20.26 -33.75
CA GLU A 616 -37.06 -20.82 -34.58
C GLU A 616 -35.70 -20.39 -34.05
N VAL A 617 -35.56 -19.11 -33.67
CA VAL A 617 -34.34 -18.59 -33.08
C VAL A 617 -34.05 -19.27 -31.74
N ALA A 618 -35.05 -19.43 -30.87
CA ALA A 618 -34.87 -20.06 -29.56
C ALA A 618 -34.40 -21.53 -29.64
N LYS A 619 -34.69 -22.24 -30.73
CA LYS A 619 -34.25 -23.62 -30.94
C LYS A 619 -32.77 -23.76 -31.29
N ILE A 620 -32.13 -22.69 -31.77
CA ILE A 620 -30.75 -22.71 -32.27
C ILE A 620 -29.77 -22.07 -31.30
N VAL A 621 -30.26 -21.37 -30.28
CA VAL A 621 -29.43 -20.75 -29.25
C VAL A 621 -29.37 -21.62 -27.99
N GLN A 622 -28.29 -21.51 -27.28
CA GLN A 622 -28.13 -22.20 -26.00
C GLN A 622 -29.06 -21.60 -24.96
N ASN A 623 -29.74 -22.48 -24.21
CA ASN A 623 -30.73 -22.09 -23.21
C ASN A 623 -31.86 -21.18 -23.77
N GLY A 624 -32.23 -21.41 -25.04
CA GLY A 624 -33.12 -20.51 -25.79
C GLY A 624 -34.50 -20.41 -25.16
N GLN A 625 -34.80 -19.21 -24.67
CA GLN A 625 -36.08 -18.82 -24.12
C GLN A 625 -36.54 -17.50 -24.75
N ILE A 626 -37.83 -17.39 -24.99
CA ILE A 626 -38.42 -16.11 -25.39
C ILE A 626 -38.72 -15.33 -24.13
N LEU A 627 -38.01 -14.23 -23.97
CA LEU A 627 -38.10 -13.32 -22.84
C LEU A 627 -38.90 -12.06 -23.25
N SER A 628 -39.46 -11.38 -22.26
CA SER A 628 -40.19 -10.11 -22.47
C SER A 628 -39.61 -9.02 -21.57
N ALA A 629 -39.52 -7.81 -22.11
CA ALA A 629 -39.11 -6.63 -21.37
C ALA A 629 -39.84 -5.37 -21.85
N GLU A 630 -39.90 -4.37 -21.00
CA GLU A 630 -40.24 -3.01 -21.40
C GLU A 630 -38.96 -2.17 -21.43
N VAL A 631 -38.72 -1.48 -22.52
CA VAL A 631 -37.54 -0.64 -22.74
C VAL A 631 -37.91 0.76 -23.15
N TYR A 632 -37.10 1.73 -22.81
CA TYR A 632 -37.17 3.12 -23.25
C TYR A 632 -35.77 3.61 -23.65
N PHE A 633 -35.72 4.61 -24.51
CA PHE A 633 -34.42 4.99 -25.12
C PHE A 633 -33.37 5.46 -24.13
N ALA A 634 -33.79 6.16 -23.06
CA ALA A 634 -32.87 6.60 -22.01
C ALA A 634 -32.41 5.44 -21.09
N SER A 635 -32.95 4.22 -21.21
CA SER A 635 -32.49 3.04 -20.47
C SER A 635 -31.30 2.40 -21.18
N ASN A 636 -30.28 2.01 -20.43
CA ASN A 636 -29.17 1.24 -20.97
C ASN A 636 -29.31 -0.27 -20.70
N VAL A 637 -30.37 -0.70 -20.01
CA VAL A 637 -30.55 -2.09 -19.55
C VAL A 637 -31.80 -2.71 -20.12
N ILE A 638 -31.68 -3.96 -20.61
CA ILE A 638 -32.81 -4.81 -21.00
C ILE A 638 -33.02 -5.82 -19.88
N GLN A 639 -34.16 -5.76 -19.18
CA GLN A 639 -34.49 -6.72 -18.12
C GLN A 639 -34.59 -8.13 -18.66
N GLY A 640 -33.94 -9.10 -18.00
CA GLY A 640 -33.84 -10.48 -18.47
C GLY A 640 -32.82 -10.69 -19.60
N GLY A 641 -32.27 -9.61 -20.16
CA GLY A 641 -31.09 -9.64 -21.02
C GLY A 641 -29.81 -9.85 -20.22
N GLY A 642 -28.68 -9.48 -20.78
CA GLY A 642 -27.37 -9.69 -20.15
C GLY A 642 -26.82 -8.50 -19.36
N GLY A 643 -27.52 -7.36 -19.32
CA GLY A 643 -27.02 -6.16 -18.63
C GLY A 643 -27.13 -4.87 -19.44
N ASN A 644 -26.04 -4.10 -19.49
CA ASN A 644 -25.98 -2.82 -20.20
C ASN A 644 -25.86 -3.03 -21.72
N GLU A 645 -26.90 -2.66 -22.47
CA GLU A 645 -27.05 -2.94 -23.90
C GLU A 645 -27.45 -1.69 -24.72
N PRO A 646 -26.66 -0.61 -24.66
CA PRO A 646 -27.03 0.66 -25.31
C PRO A 646 -27.17 0.52 -26.83
N GLU A 647 -26.33 -0.29 -27.47
CA GLU A 647 -26.41 -0.49 -28.93
C GLU A 647 -27.69 -1.19 -29.34
N VAL A 648 -28.13 -2.19 -28.59
CA VAL A 648 -29.36 -2.93 -28.85
C VAL A 648 -30.56 -2.00 -28.67
N ILE A 649 -30.59 -1.24 -27.57
CA ILE A 649 -31.63 -0.26 -27.29
C ILE A 649 -31.64 0.82 -28.36
N GLY A 650 -30.49 1.39 -28.74
CA GLY A 650 -30.36 2.36 -29.79
C GLY A 650 -30.99 1.91 -31.11
N LYS A 651 -30.71 0.66 -31.52
CA LYS A 651 -31.33 0.06 -32.73
C LYS A 651 -32.83 -0.14 -32.59
N LEU A 652 -33.36 -0.49 -31.41
CA LEU A 652 -34.78 -0.67 -31.17
C LEU A 652 -35.59 0.62 -31.36
N PHE A 653 -35.00 1.75 -31.11
CA PHE A 653 -35.66 3.06 -31.27
C PHE A 653 -35.44 3.69 -32.68
N THR A 654 -34.84 2.95 -33.61
CA THR A 654 -34.94 3.28 -35.03
C THR A 654 -36.33 2.91 -35.56
N LYS A 655 -36.61 3.14 -36.87
CA LYS A 655 -37.90 2.83 -37.50
C LYS A 655 -38.14 1.31 -37.66
N ILE A 656 -38.35 0.61 -36.54
CA ILE A 656 -38.73 -0.82 -36.54
C ILE A 656 -40.25 -0.87 -36.37
N PRO A 657 -41.03 -1.44 -37.35
CA PRO A 657 -42.47 -1.54 -37.23
C PRO A 657 -42.89 -2.50 -36.10
N VAL A 658 -43.96 -2.21 -35.41
CA VAL A 658 -44.61 -3.10 -34.44
C VAL A 658 -44.96 -4.41 -35.12
N GLY A 659 -44.71 -5.54 -34.47
CA GLY A 659 -44.89 -6.88 -35.00
C GLY A 659 -43.73 -7.40 -35.87
N SER A 660 -42.75 -6.57 -36.21
CA SER A 660 -41.62 -6.96 -37.04
C SER A 660 -40.47 -7.50 -36.18
N MET A 661 -39.88 -8.58 -36.67
CA MET A 661 -38.68 -9.18 -36.08
C MET A 661 -37.43 -8.48 -36.59
N THR A 662 -36.51 -8.15 -35.74
CA THR A 662 -35.20 -7.55 -36.09
C THR A 662 -34.28 -8.57 -36.75
N LYS A 663 -33.33 -8.08 -37.56
CA LYS A 663 -32.11 -8.86 -37.82
C LYS A 663 -31.36 -9.08 -36.50
N PRO A 664 -30.50 -10.10 -36.40
CA PRO A 664 -29.64 -10.27 -35.23
C PRO A 664 -28.86 -9.00 -34.91
N ILE A 665 -28.84 -8.63 -33.67
CA ILE A 665 -28.16 -7.41 -33.15
C ILE A 665 -27.07 -7.86 -32.21
N LYS A 666 -25.82 -7.48 -32.46
CA LYS A 666 -24.69 -7.63 -31.53
C LYS A 666 -24.91 -6.70 -30.36
N GLY A 667 -24.94 -7.27 -29.16
CA GLY A 667 -24.94 -6.55 -27.88
C GLY A 667 -23.65 -6.75 -27.12
N ALA A 668 -23.55 -6.08 -25.99
CA ALA A 668 -22.40 -6.20 -25.10
C ALA A 668 -22.27 -7.59 -24.45
N THR A 669 -23.38 -8.25 -24.14
CA THR A 669 -23.40 -9.53 -23.44
C THR A 669 -23.85 -10.72 -24.30
N GLY A 670 -24.38 -10.46 -25.49
CA GLY A 670 -24.87 -11.50 -26.39
C GLY A 670 -25.42 -10.99 -27.70
N VAL A 671 -25.94 -11.88 -28.53
CA VAL A 671 -26.61 -11.57 -29.79
C VAL A 671 -28.13 -11.67 -29.58
N TYR A 672 -28.84 -10.65 -29.99
CA TYR A 672 -30.28 -10.50 -29.77
C TYR A 672 -31.05 -10.59 -31.09
N VAL A 673 -32.21 -11.27 -31.06
CA VAL A 673 -33.27 -11.12 -32.06
C VAL A 673 -34.55 -10.73 -31.31
N ILE A 674 -35.19 -9.65 -31.77
CA ILE A 674 -36.22 -8.96 -31.00
C ILE A 674 -37.44 -8.72 -31.87
N ILE A 675 -38.63 -8.86 -31.31
CA ILE A 675 -39.90 -8.40 -31.86
C ILE A 675 -40.43 -7.29 -30.97
N VAL A 676 -40.76 -6.14 -31.57
CA VAL A 676 -41.48 -5.06 -30.87
C VAL A 676 -42.95 -5.41 -30.83
N GLU A 677 -43.50 -5.80 -29.67
CA GLU A 677 -44.90 -6.17 -29.54
C GLU A 677 -45.85 -4.96 -29.56
N SER A 678 -45.45 -3.89 -28.89
CA SER A 678 -46.24 -2.67 -28.82
C SER A 678 -45.31 -1.47 -28.53
N GLU A 679 -45.79 -0.33 -28.92
CA GLU A 679 -45.20 0.96 -28.62
C GLU A 679 -46.18 1.79 -27.83
N THR A 680 -45.78 2.28 -26.68
CA THR A 680 -46.52 3.24 -25.87
C THR A 680 -45.86 4.60 -26.05
N LYS A 681 -46.52 5.47 -26.74
CA LYS A 681 -46.05 6.84 -26.92
C LYS A 681 -46.23 7.64 -25.63
N ALA A 682 -45.30 8.50 -25.37
CA ALA A 682 -45.41 9.46 -24.29
C ALA A 682 -46.66 10.30 -24.45
N PRO A 683 -47.35 10.70 -23.38
CA PRO A 683 -48.44 11.68 -23.45
C PRO A 683 -47.97 12.96 -24.13
N GLU A 684 -48.85 13.52 -24.98
CA GLU A 684 -48.53 14.82 -25.58
C GLU A 684 -48.50 15.89 -24.51
N THR A 685 -47.41 16.66 -24.51
CA THR A 685 -47.23 17.83 -23.65
C THR A 685 -46.59 18.96 -24.46
N THR A 686 -46.89 20.18 -24.08
CA THR A 686 -46.22 21.37 -24.59
C THR A 686 -45.25 21.98 -23.59
N ASP A 687 -45.23 21.41 -22.35
CA ASP A 687 -44.36 21.87 -21.26
C ASP A 687 -43.30 20.84 -20.95
N TYR A 688 -42.06 21.17 -21.28
CA TYR A 688 -40.84 20.38 -21.00
C TYR A 688 -39.95 21.11 -19.98
N SER A 689 -40.48 22.07 -19.23
CA SER A 689 -39.72 22.91 -18.31
C SER A 689 -39.01 22.09 -17.23
N LEU A 690 -39.64 21.04 -16.71
CA LEU A 690 -39.08 20.15 -15.71
C LEU A 690 -37.89 19.38 -16.26
N ASN A 691 -38.02 18.75 -17.43
CA ASN A 691 -36.91 18.02 -18.06
C ASN A 691 -35.76 18.97 -18.36
N ARG A 692 -36.03 20.16 -18.89
CA ARG A 692 -35.02 21.16 -19.14
C ARG A 692 -34.28 21.57 -17.89
N THR A 693 -35.00 21.83 -16.80
CA THR A 693 -34.38 22.20 -15.51
C THR A 693 -33.51 21.07 -14.95
N ASN A 694 -34.02 19.85 -14.95
CA ASN A 694 -33.29 18.69 -14.46
C ASN A 694 -32.00 18.43 -15.27
N MET A 695 -32.10 18.46 -16.60
CA MET A 695 -30.94 18.31 -17.48
C MET A 695 -29.91 19.41 -17.26
N GLN A 696 -30.36 20.67 -17.13
CA GLN A 696 -29.49 21.81 -16.91
C GLN A 696 -28.78 21.70 -15.56
N LEU A 697 -29.49 21.32 -14.49
CA LEU A 697 -28.93 21.12 -13.18
C LEU A 697 -27.91 19.95 -13.17
N ALA A 698 -28.23 18.82 -13.81
CA ALA A 698 -27.34 17.68 -13.91
C ALA A 698 -26.04 18.05 -14.67
N ARG A 699 -26.16 18.71 -15.84
CA ARG A 699 -25.00 19.17 -16.63
C ARG A 699 -24.16 20.20 -15.85
N ALA A 700 -24.82 21.14 -15.17
CA ALA A 700 -24.13 22.15 -14.37
C ALA A 700 -23.44 21.54 -13.14
N GLY A 701 -24.06 20.54 -12.50
CA GLY A 701 -23.50 19.86 -11.36
C GLY A 701 -22.24 19.04 -11.68
N SER A 702 -22.15 18.49 -12.90
CA SER A 702 -20.96 17.75 -13.34
C SER A 702 -19.83 18.66 -13.88
N ALA A 703 -20.10 19.94 -14.12
CA ALA A 703 -19.13 20.85 -14.75
C ALA A 703 -17.83 21.00 -13.95
N ASP A 704 -17.89 21.03 -12.62
CA ASP A 704 -16.71 21.21 -11.75
C ASP A 704 -15.62 20.14 -12.03
N GLY A 705 -16.01 18.88 -12.10
CA GLY A 705 -15.08 17.78 -12.37
C GLY A 705 -14.68 17.67 -13.84
N LEU A 706 -15.62 17.94 -14.76
CA LEU A 706 -15.40 17.78 -16.20
C LEU A 706 -14.51 18.88 -16.80
N VAL A 707 -14.52 20.09 -16.23
CA VAL A 707 -13.73 21.21 -16.72
C VAL A 707 -12.24 20.89 -16.64
N ILE A 708 -11.74 20.52 -15.47
CA ILE A 708 -10.32 20.19 -15.30
C ILE A 708 -9.93 18.98 -16.15
N LYS A 709 -10.78 17.96 -16.21
CA LYS A 709 -10.55 16.79 -17.05
C LYS A 709 -10.40 17.18 -18.53
N ALA A 710 -11.32 17.98 -19.06
CA ALA A 710 -11.28 18.43 -20.45
C ALA A 710 -10.05 19.31 -20.75
N LEU A 711 -9.65 20.18 -19.81
CA LEU A 711 -8.43 20.98 -19.96
C LEU A 711 -7.18 20.09 -19.97
N ARG A 712 -7.11 19.08 -19.10
CA ARG A 712 -6.00 18.13 -19.08
C ARG A 712 -5.89 17.32 -20.37
N GLU A 713 -7.01 16.78 -20.87
CA GLU A 713 -7.05 16.05 -22.14
C GLU A 713 -6.60 16.92 -23.32
N LYS A 714 -6.98 18.21 -23.32
CA LYS A 714 -6.59 19.16 -24.38
C LYS A 714 -5.13 19.59 -24.28
N ALA A 715 -4.56 19.60 -23.08
CA ALA A 715 -3.23 20.12 -22.82
C ALA A 715 -2.10 19.14 -23.14
N ASP A 716 -2.42 17.87 -23.36
CA ASP A 716 -1.43 16.80 -23.57
C ASP A 716 -0.31 16.85 -22.51
N ILE A 717 -0.70 16.61 -21.25
CA ILE A 717 0.21 16.70 -20.10
C ILE A 717 1.23 15.58 -20.17
N LYS A 718 2.51 15.96 -20.14
CA LYS A 718 3.63 15.01 -19.97
C LYS A 718 4.26 15.20 -18.60
N ASP A 719 4.41 14.13 -17.84
CA ASP A 719 5.07 14.09 -16.54
C ASP A 719 6.46 13.47 -16.71
N ASN A 720 7.49 14.27 -16.56
CA ASN A 720 8.88 13.83 -16.73
C ASN A 720 9.60 13.61 -15.39
N ARG A 721 8.94 13.84 -14.25
CA ARG A 721 9.57 13.75 -12.92
C ARG A 721 10.28 12.42 -12.70
N ARG A 722 9.62 11.31 -13.07
CA ARG A 722 10.22 9.98 -12.94
C ARG A 722 11.42 9.79 -13.86
N ARG A 723 11.35 10.33 -15.08
CA ARG A 723 12.49 10.28 -16.00
C ARG A 723 13.67 11.06 -15.45
N ILE A 724 13.45 12.27 -14.92
CA ILE A 724 14.48 13.10 -14.29
C ILE A 724 15.07 12.36 -13.07
N GLU A 725 14.22 11.79 -12.22
CA GLU A 725 14.64 11.04 -11.02
C GLU A 725 15.52 9.83 -11.38
N PHE A 726 15.29 9.20 -12.52
CA PHE A 726 16.02 8.00 -12.95
C PHE A 726 17.16 8.30 -13.92
N GLN A 727 17.29 9.52 -14.44
CA GLN A 727 18.41 9.95 -15.28
C GLN A 727 19.59 10.56 -14.49
N GLY A 728 19.37 10.98 -13.24
CA GLY A 728 20.38 11.45 -12.30
C GLY A 728 20.96 10.28 -11.53
#